data_686cf7600a059a55a867a5ef24f0ec48
#
_entry.id   686cf7600a059a55a867a5ef24f0ec48
#
_cell.length_a   1.000
_cell.length_b   1.000
_cell.length_c   1.000
_cell.angle_alpha   90.00
_cell.angle_beta   90.00
_cell.angle_gamma   90.00
#
_symmetry.space_group_name_H-M   'P 1'
#
loop_
_entity.id
_entity.type
_entity.pdbx_description
1 polymer ?
#
loop_
_entity_poly.entity_id
_entity_poly.type
_entity_poly.pdbx_seq_one_letter_code
_entity_poly.pdbx_strand_id
1 'polypeptide(L)'
;MRRTPKRFPATRSSSGWGGGVPRRAAMPRVFLLAALWAALAGAGRAQAEALPQGTQPLPLSGAAYRVAQQGYDAYARHDYAAAERYAREAIRQRPDLATLRLLLANSQAARGQWREASRTLSDAIAQVGPDAALTARRREVDAQVAALARPGAPTAGGRTARAAPPPGSGPPDYLTGRAWQLAQDAYQSYGAKQYDAAWREANAVIALRPDILRLRLLAIDASAAGGHDREAWQAAQDAQRRFGDSEALRERRTQIGARLAPAAVQAAQAARTRGDTAQAVALMHEAIGYAPLQLGNRLLLCEMLLEQNDMAGLEAAAGEAIASGATPTLMPYVLRGYARAAQGRSAQADEDFAQALLSEGASLRDERVAHAIIADVWTAEGQPQRALDLLATLPPVGDDTDALIAMRRYYARAALAQAAAPTSPATPGERVATAARPVLDCTVDQYGSACDVYAADPGFAYRRAAIVTAQRGDRAAALDAQRRAVAADPRNPQHRLELIDALTAVGDTEGATREARAMADAGLLDALPPLSAAYVAQRAGDDRRASTYFAQADEAGQLPEQATGDAGYSAYRATFDALAASYFKRAIDYGTSAPPGVAPATLVQLQDLRNAHADVTRDWGAIASVNYRGAGLQPGVSTGEVPGSYNNWQMGVEGYWRPFGSLGDRNFEVYARVYQDVGAKGDAPSGISTALGAIGARAKPFESINAVVAFERLIPIGSRAPSDWLLRLAYSGGIGTERRLDVPSWWTVQDYGEIGHYVSNGWNYGTGYIEAGRTWRLDTISPKLTVFPYAVAGVDYDSSINRSAPVGMGVGVSTRYWFRDSFYDAPRSYVDVTVQYRWRITGDDRAGGVFFGAVLSY
;
A
#
# COMPACT_ATOMS: atom_id res chain seq x y z
N MET A 1 16.33 3.65 65.79
CA MET A 1 15.09 4.30 65.28
C MET A 1 15.37 4.71 63.84
N ARG A 2 14.84 3.95 62.91
CA ARG A 2 14.95 4.17 61.46
C ARG A 2 13.95 5.23 61.05
N ARG A 3 14.36 6.31 60.36
CA ARG A 3 13.48 7.24 59.66
C ARG A 3 13.72 7.04 58.15
N THR A 4 12.72 6.56 57.47
CA THR A 4 12.60 6.48 56.03
C THR A 4 12.39 7.85 55.43
N PRO A 5 13.03 8.21 54.28
CA PRO A 5 12.68 9.44 53.56
C PRO A 5 11.52 9.20 52.61
N LYS A 6 10.55 10.09 52.63
CA LYS A 6 9.40 10.16 51.70
C LYS A 6 9.89 10.42 50.29
N ARG A 7 9.46 9.58 49.33
CA ARG A 7 9.58 9.82 47.90
C ARG A 7 8.62 10.94 47.49
N PHE A 8 9.14 12.00 46.92
CA PHE A 8 8.37 12.93 46.09
C PHE A 8 8.18 12.36 44.70
N PRO A 9 7.01 12.56 44.06
CA PRO A 9 6.80 12.11 42.69
C PRO A 9 7.57 13.01 41.72
N ALA A 10 8.39 12.42 40.90
CA ALA A 10 9.07 13.09 39.82
C ALA A 10 8.06 13.50 38.75
N THR A 11 7.82 14.76 38.59
CA THR A 11 7.17 15.37 37.44
C THR A 11 8.12 15.20 36.25
N ARG A 12 7.77 14.39 35.30
CA ARG A 12 8.43 14.32 33.99
C ARG A 12 8.18 15.62 33.24
N SER A 13 9.12 16.51 33.24
CA SER A 13 9.20 17.60 32.28
C SER A 13 9.80 17.03 31.00
N SER A 14 8.96 16.77 29.99
CA SER A 14 9.39 16.48 28.66
C SER A 14 9.78 17.78 27.95
N SER A 15 11.00 18.21 28.09
CA SER A 15 11.60 19.25 27.26
C SER A 15 12.41 18.59 26.14
N GLY A 16 11.74 18.17 25.07
CA GLY A 16 12.38 17.81 23.82
C GLY A 16 12.54 19.07 22.97
N TRP A 17 13.73 19.59 22.86
CA TRP A 17 14.09 20.70 21.98
C TRP A 17 15.06 20.16 20.93
N GLY A 18 14.57 20.00 19.70
CA GLY A 18 15.39 19.72 18.53
C GLY A 18 14.92 20.60 17.39
N GLY A 19 15.83 21.16 16.62
CA GLY A 19 15.53 21.90 15.41
C GLY A 19 14.62 21.13 14.47
N GLY A 20 13.60 21.81 13.94
CA GLY A 20 12.42 21.31 13.30
C GLY A 20 12.64 20.31 12.17
N VAL A 21 12.55 19.06 12.52
CA VAL A 21 11.99 18.05 11.60
C VAL A 21 10.58 17.82 12.14
N PRO A 22 9.52 18.01 11.35
CA PRO A 22 8.18 17.78 11.84
C PRO A 22 8.07 16.31 12.25
N ARG A 23 7.78 16.08 13.53
CA ARG A 23 7.35 14.76 13.99
C ARG A 23 6.18 14.36 13.10
N ARG A 24 6.33 13.29 12.34
CA ARG A 24 5.28 12.65 11.58
C ARG A 24 4.02 12.56 12.43
N ALA A 25 3.00 13.33 12.08
CA ALA A 25 1.65 12.94 12.36
C ALA A 25 1.42 11.67 11.54
N ALA A 26 1.21 10.55 12.21
CA ALA A 26 0.75 9.33 11.58
C ALA A 26 -0.58 9.67 10.88
N MET A 27 -0.57 9.70 9.56
CA MET A 27 -1.82 9.75 8.79
C MET A 27 -2.50 8.38 8.93
N PRO A 28 -3.72 8.31 9.43
CA PRO A 28 -4.49 7.08 9.35
C PRO A 28 -4.86 6.85 7.88
N ARG A 29 -4.49 5.70 7.34
CA ARG A 29 -5.05 5.16 6.11
C ARG A 29 -6.51 4.78 6.37
N VAL A 30 -7.42 5.73 6.34
CA VAL A 30 -8.87 5.49 6.16
C VAL A 30 -9.47 6.78 5.58
N PHE A 31 -10.16 6.62 4.47
CA PHE A 31 -11.07 7.50 3.75
C PHE A 31 -10.67 7.76 2.30
N LEU A 32 -11.02 6.77 1.50
CA LEU A 32 -11.36 6.95 0.09
C LEU A 32 -12.84 6.64 -0.02
N LEU A 33 -13.68 7.65 0.22
CA LEU A 33 -15.09 7.69 -0.22
C LEU A 33 -15.69 9.05 0.17
N ALA A 34 -16.03 9.81 -0.86
CA ALA A 34 -16.85 11.00 -0.86
C ALA A 34 -16.18 12.30 -1.31
N ALA A 35 -16.17 12.49 -2.64
CA ALA A 35 -16.40 13.78 -3.25
C ALA A 35 -16.64 13.60 -4.76
N LEU A 36 -17.90 13.40 -5.14
CA LEU A 36 -18.36 13.57 -6.51
C LEU A 36 -19.70 14.28 -6.44
N TRP A 37 -19.69 15.59 -6.58
CA TRP A 37 -20.80 16.40 -7.10
C TRP A 37 -20.29 17.79 -7.45
N ALA A 38 -20.22 18.07 -8.73
CA ALA A 38 -20.50 19.31 -9.43
C ALA A 38 -19.54 19.53 -10.60
N ALA A 39 -20.00 19.22 -11.78
CA ALA A 39 -19.83 20.03 -12.99
C ALA A 39 -20.59 19.38 -14.16
N LEU A 40 -21.84 19.77 -14.33
CA LEU A 40 -22.62 19.58 -15.54
C LEU A 40 -22.87 20.94 -16.14
N ALA A 41 -22.20 21.27 -17.25
CA ALA A 41 -22.74 22.04 -18.35
C ALA A 41 -21.65 22.28 -19.42
N GLY A 42 -21.85 21.70 -20.60
CA GLY A 42 -20.96 21.94 -21.73
C GLY A 42 -21.21 20.90 -22.83
N ALA A 43 -22.28 21.10 -23.63
CA ALA A 43 -22.53 20.29 -24.81
C ALA A 43 -21.45 20.54 -25.87
N GLY A 44 -20.61 19.55 -26.12
CA GLY A 44 -19.72 19.46 -27.27
C GLY A 44 -19.84 18.09 -27.90
N ARG A 45 -20.28 18.02 -29.15
CA ARG A 45 -20.25 16.80 -29.95
C ARG A 45 -18.81 16.29 -30.05
N ALA A 46 -18.48 15.22 -29.32
CA ALA A 46 -17.26 14.47 -29.55
C ALA A 46 -17.54 13.37 -30.55
N GLN A 47 -16.84 13.42 -31.67
CA GLN A 47 -16.67 12.32 -32.61
C GLN A 47 -15.99 11.17 -31.83
N ALA A 48 -16.53 9.96 -32.00
CA ALA A 48 -15.93 8.78 -31.41
C ALA A 48 -14.61 8.46 -32.15
N GLU A 49 -13.49 8.80 -31.54
CA GLU A 49 -12.20 8.27 -31.89
C GLU A 49 -12.14 6.79 -31.50
N ALA A 50 -11.74 5.94 -32.45
CA ALA A 50 -11.49 4.52 -32.22
C ALA A 50 -10.34 4.36 -31.21
N LEU A 51 -10.61 3.69 -30.10
CA LEU A 51 -9.59 3.35 -29.08
C LEU A 51 -8.48 2.47 -29.69
N PRO A 52 -7.22 2.66 -29.29
CA PRO A 52 -6.11 1.81 -29.73
C PRO A 52 -6.33 0.37 -29.26
N GLN A 53 -6.14 -0.59 -30.15
CA GLN A 53 -6.23 -2.01 -29.88
C GLN A 53 -5.15 -2.39 -28.86
N GLY A 54 -5.56 -2.86 -27.66
CA GLY A 54 -4.65 -3.45 -26.67
C GLY A 54 -4.84 -3.09 -25.20
N THR A 55 -5.76 -2.19 -24.84
CA THR A 55 -6.04 -1.88 -23.43
C THR A 55 -7.21 -2.72 -22.91
N GLN A 56 -6.97 -3.54 -21.88
CA GLN A 56 -8.05 -4.20 -21.15
C GLN A 56 -8.98 -3.13 -20.55
N PRO A 57 -10.31 -3.27 -20.69
CA PRO A 57 -11.24 -2.32 -20.10
C PRO A 57 -11.16 -2.32 -18.58
N LEU A 58 -11.08 -1.13 -18.00
CA LEU A 58 -11.05 -0.98 -16.53
C LEU A 58 -12.29 -1.63 -15.89
N PRO A 59 -12.18 -2.22 -14.68
CA PRO A 59 -13.31 -2.80 -13.97
C PRO A 59 -14.46 -1.82 -13.78
N LEU A 60 -15.68 -2.33 -13.80
CA LEU A 60 -16.89 -1.56 -13.53
C LEU A 60 -16.87 -1.04 -12.09
N SER A 61 -17.02 0.27 -11.89
CA SER A 61 -17.06 0.91 -10.56
C SER A 61 -18.04 2.07 -10.51
N GLY A 62 -18.39 2.53 -9.31
CA GLY A 62 -19.19 3.74 -9.12
C GLY A 62 -20.64 3.67 -9.64
N ALA A 63 -21.09 4.72 -10.32
CA ALA A 63 -22.47 4.83 -10.83
C ALA A 63 -22.78 3.79 -11.91
N ALA A 64 -21.84 3.55 -12.82
CA ALA A 64 -21.98 2.57 -13.90
C ALA A 64 -22.15 1.14 -13.35
N TYR A 65 -21.44 0.80 -12.27
CA TYR A 65 -21.59 -0.50 -11.60
C TYR A 65 -22.99 -0.68 -11.01
N ARG A 66 -23.51 0.33 -10.30
CA ARG A 66 -24.86 0.24 -9.71
C ARG A 66 -25.96 0.09 -10.75
N VAL A 67 -25.87 0.82 -11.86
CA VAL A 67 -26.84 0.72 -12.97
C VAL A 67 -26.73 -0.64 -13.67
N ALA A 68 -25.52 -1.14 -13.90
CA ALA A 68 -25.30 -2.46 -14.44
C ALA A 68 -25.84 -3.56 -13.53
N GLN A 69 -25.62 -3.46 -12.22
CA GLN A 69 -26.15 -4.39 -11.22
C GLN A 69 -27.68 -4.42 -11.27
N GLN A 70 -28.33 -3.26 -11.30
CA GLN A 70 -29.79 -3.18 -11.47
C GLN A 70 -30.26 -3.84 -12.77
N GLY A 71 -29.48 -3.77 -13.84
CA GLY A 71 -29.74 -4.42 -15.09
C GLY A 71 -29.67 -5.95 -14.98
N TYR A 72 -28.62 -6.51 -14.34
CA TYR A 72 -28.49 -7.92 -14.09
C TYR A 72 -29.56 -8.47 -13.13
N ASP A 73 -29.89 -7.72 -12.09
CA ASP A 73 -30.95 -8.08 -11.14
C ASP A 73 -32.33 -8.08 -11.80
N ALA A 74 -32.62 -7.14 -12.69
CA ALA A 74 -33.85 -7.12 -13.47
C ALA A 74 -33.91 -8.30 -14.45
N TYR A 75 -32.79 -8.62 -15.10
CA TYR A 75 -32.68 -9.79 -15.97
C TYR A 75 -32.93 -11.10 -15.22
N ALA A 76 -32.35 -11.26 -14.04
CA ALA A 76 -32.53 -12.43 -13.16
C ALA A 76 -33.99 -12.58 -12.68
N ARG A 77 -34.72 -11.47 -12.50
CA ARG A 77 -36.15 -11.49 -12.17
C ARG A 77 -37.07 -11.64 -13.39
N HIS A 78 -36.52 -11.87 -14.58
CA HIS A 78 -37.24 -11.96 -15.85
C HIS A 78 -37.93 -10.64 -16.27
N ASP A 79 -37.58 -9.50 -15.66
CA ASP A 79 -38.01 -8.19 -16.14
C ASP A 79 -37.05 -7.68 -17.21
N TYR A 80 -37.18 -8.29 -18.38
CA TYR A 80 -36.30 -8.01 -19.51
C TYR A 80 -36.47 -6.59 -20.08
N ALA A 81 -37.62 -5.95 -19.84
CA ALA A 81 -37.84 -4.57 -20.24
C ALA A 81 -37.07 -3.59 -19.36
N ALA A 82 -37.03 -3.83 -18.04
CA ALA A 82 -36.19 -3.07 -17.12
C ALA A 82 -34.72 -3.36 -17.36
N ALA A 83 -34.33 -4.63 -17.55
CA ALA A 83 -32.95 -5.04 -17.85
C ALA A 83 -32.41 -4.30 -19.09
N GLU A 84 -33.22 -4.23 -20.17
CA GLU A 84 -32.87 -3.50 -21.38
C GLU A 84 -32.63 -1.99 -21.12
N ARG A 85 -33.47 -1.34 -20.33
CA ARG A 85 -33.30 0.09 -19.98
C ARG A 85 -32.02 0.34 -19.20
N TYR A 86 -31.78 -0.48 -18.16
CA TYR A 86 -30.57 -0.36 -17.35
C TYR A 86 -29.31 -0.70 -18.14
N ALA A 87 -29.35 -1.72 -19.00
CA ALA A 87 -28.23 -2.05 -19.87
C ALA A 87 -27.87 -0.89 -20.80
N ARG A 88 -28.86 -0.24 -21.43
CA ARG A 88 -28.62 0.95 -22.27
C ARG A 88 -28.05 2.12 -21.47
N GLU A 89 -28.53 2.33 -20.24
CA GLU A 89 -28.00 3.39 -19.34
C GLU A 89 -26.55 3.08 -18.95
N ALA A 90 -26.24 1.85 -18.57
CA ALA A 90 -24.89 1.43 -18.22
C ALA A 90 -23.92 1.54 -19.42
N ILE A 91 -24.38 1.21 -20.64
CA ILE A 91 -23.60 1.38 -21.89
C ILE A 91 -23.29 2.84 -22.18
N ARG A 92 -24.21 3.78 -21.89
CA ARG A 92 -23.92 5.22 -22.04
C ARG A 92 -22.77 5.69 -21.15
N GLN A 93 -22.67 5.11 -19.94
CA GLN A 93 -21.61 5.46 -18.98
C GLN A 93 -20.30 4.72 -19.26
N ARG A 94 -20.38 3.48 -19.77
CA ARG A 94 -19.23 2.61 -20.10
C ARG A 94 -19.45 1.91 -21.44
N PRO A 95 -19.23 2.62 -22.55
CA PRO A 95 -19.44 2.09 -23.89
C PRO A 95 -18.38 1.05 -24.33
N ASP A 96 -17.30 0.95 -23.59
CA ASP A 96 -16.14 0.07 -23.81
C ASP A 96 -16.35 -1.38 -23.37
N LEU A 97 -17.41 -1.67 -22.59
CA LEU A 97 -17.59 -2.98 -21.98
C LEU A 97 -18.48 -3.92 -22.82
N ALA A 98 -17.90 -5.01 -23.31
CA ALA A 98 -18.59 -6.08 -24.05
C ALA A 98 -19.72 -6.72 -23.24
N THR A 99 -19.52 -6.91 -21.93
CA THR A 99 -20.49 -7.55 -21.01
C THR A 99 -21.81 -6.80 -20.89
N LEU A 100 -21.80 -5.47 -20.91
CA LEU A 100 -23.02 -4.64 -20.89
C LEU A 100 -23.81 -4.74 -22.18
N ARG A 101 -23.13 -4.83 -23.32
CA ARG A 101 -23.75 -5.03 -24.63
C ARG A 101 -24.32 -6.42 -24.77
N LEU A 102 -23.65 -7.43 -24.16
CA LEU A 102 -24.18 -8.79 -24.07
C LEU A 102 -25.47 -8.85 -23.25
N LEU A 103 -25.51 -8.15 -22.09
CA LEU A 103 -26.73 -8.03 -21.27
C LEU A 103 -27.87 -7.40 -22.07
N LEU A 104 -27.61 -6.35 -22.86
CA LEU A 104 -28.61 -5.70 -23.71
C LEU A 104 -29.15 -6.66 -24.76
N ALA A 105 -28.27 -7.34 -25.49
CA ALA A 105 -28.66 -8.29 -26.54
C ALA A 105 -29.44 -9.48 -25.96
N ASN A 106 -29.03 -10.00 -24.79
CA ASN A 106 -29.75 -11.07 -24.09
C ASN A 106 -31.15 -10.63 -23.65
N SER A 107 -31.29 -9.42 -23.15
CA SER A 107 -32.59 -8.85 -22.76
C SER A 107 -33.52 -8.70 -23.94
N GLN A 108 -33.03 -8.24 -25.08
CA GLN A 108 -33.77 -8.15 -26.33
C GLN A 108 -34.16 -9.53 -26.87
N ALA A 109 -33.24 -10.50 -26.90
CA ALA A 109 -33.52 -11.88 -27.33
C ALA A 109 -34.58 -12.53 -26.43
N ALA A 110 -34.51 -12.36 -25.10
CA ALA A 110 -35.51 -12.88 -24.17
C ALA A 110 -36.90 -12.27 -24.35
N ARG A 111 -36.98 -11.06 -24.93
CA ARG A 111 -38.25 -10.42 -25.32
C ARG A 111 -38.73 -10.84 -26.72
N GLY A 112 -38.02 -11.74 -27.38
CA GLY A 112 -38.33 -12.16 -28.75
C GLY A 112 -37.91 -11.17 -29.82
N GLN A 113 -37.16 -10.11 -29.50
CA GLN A 113 -36.66 -9.08 -30.42
C GLN A 113 -35.36 -9.53 -31.10
N TRP A 114 -35.39 -10.69 -31.76
CA TRP A 114 -34.24 -11.36 -32.33
C TRP A 114 -33.46 -10.53 -33.34
N ARG A 115 -34.17 -9.75 -34.19
CA ARG A 115 -33.51 -8.87 -35.18
C ARG A 115 -32.79 -7.69 -34.53
N GLU A 116 -33.33 -7.14 -33.46
CA GLU A 116 -32.72 -6.08 -32.69
C GLU A 116 -31.51 -6.58 -31.92
N ALA A 117 -31.60 -7.76 -31.30
CA ALA A 117 -30.49 -8.42 -30.63
C ALA A 117 -29.31 -8.68 -31.61
N SER A 118 -29.61 -9.16 -32.83
CA SER A 118 -28.58 -9.35 -33.86
C SER A 118 -27.88 -8.05 -34.24
N ARG A 119 -28.64 -6.94 -34.43
CA ARG A 119 -28.04 -5.61 -34.67
C ARG A 119 -27.19 -5.16 -33.51
N THR A 120 -27.71 -5.25 -32.28
CA THR A 120 -26.97 -4.87 -31.07
C THR A 120 -25.64 -5.61 -30.96
N LEU A 121 -25.63 -6.92 -31.27
CA LEU A 121 -24.38 -7.71 -31.23
C LEU A 121 -23.42 -7.34 -32.39
N SER A 122 -23.97 -7.00 -33.56
CA SER A 122 -23.17 -6.52 -34.70
C SER A 122 -22.48 -5.20 -34.38
N ASP A 123 -23.26 -4.25 -33.83
CA ASP A 123 -22.76 -2.92 -33.43
C ASP A 123 -21.76 -3.03 -32.25
N ALA A 124 -22.00 -3.99 -31.33
CA ALA A 124 -21.08 -4.27 -30.23
C ALA A 124 -19.71 -4.73 -30.76
N ILE A 125 -19.69 -5.71 -31.65
CA ILE A 125 -18.45 -6.23 -32.24
C ILE A 125 -17.72 -5.15 -33.08
N ALA A 126 -18.45 -4.28 -33.75
CA ALA A 126 -17.86 -3.16 -34.48
C ALA A 126 -17.21 -2.09 -33.58
N GLN A 127 -17.78 -1.84 -32.40
CA GLN A 127 -17.34 -0.76 -31.51
C GLN A 127 -16.32 -1.22 -30.45
N VAL A 128 -16.45 -2.43 -29.90
CA VAL A 128 -15.61 -2.94 -28.81
C VAL A 128 -14.54 -3.91 -29.36
N GLY A 129 -14.70 -4.35 -30.60
CA GLY A 129 -13.84 -5.38 -31.21
C GLY A 129 -14.42 -6.80 -31.08
N PRO A 130 -13.78 -7.79 -31.71
CA PRO A 130 -14.23 -9.19 -31.67
C PRO A 130 -13.98 -9.79 -30.27
N ASP A 131 -15.04 -9.89 -29.49
CA ASP A 131 -15.10 -10.61 -28.23
C ASP A 131 -15.70 -12.02 -28.45
N ALA A 132 -15.16 -13.04 -27.76
CA ALA A 132 -15.58 -14.43 -27.95
C ALA A 132 -17.05 -14.63 -27.54
N ALA A 133 -17.52 -14.03 -26.44
CA ALA A 133 -18.88 -14.15 -25.95
C ALA A 133 -19.88 -13.42 -26.86
N LEU A 134 -19.53 -12.20 -27.33
CA LEU A 134 -20.34 -11.48 -28.32
C LEU A 134 -20.45 -12.24 -29.65
N THR A 135 -19.35 -12.80 -30.10
CA THR A 135 -19.30 -13.55 -31.38
C THR A 135 -20.10 -14.84 -31.29
N ALA A 136 -19.98 -15.59 -30.19
CA ALA A 136 -20.77 -16.81 -29.97
C ALA A 136 -22.27 -16.49 -29.89
N ARG A 137 -22.63 -15.50 -29.10
CA ARG A 137 -24.03 -15.10 -28.96
C ARG A 137 -24.65 -14.58 -30.25
N ARG A 138 -23.88 -13.86 -31.05
CA ARG A 138 -24.34 -13.41 -32.37
C ARG A 138 -24.69 -14.59 -33.27
N ARG A 139 -23.86 -15.65 -33.33
CA ARG A 139 -24.15 -16.84 -34.12
C ARG A 139 -25.46 -17.50 -33.72
N GLU A 140 -25.73 -17.59 -32.40
CA GLU A 140 -26.98 -18.14 -31.87
C GLU A 140 -28.20 -17.31 -32.27
N VAL A 141 -28.10 -15.98 -32.10
CA VAL A 141 -29.20 -15.04 -32.42
C VAL A 141 -29.46 -15.03 -33.95
N ASP A 142 -28.41 -15.02 -34.77
CA ASP A 142 -28.53 -15.02 -36.23
C ASP A 142 -29.13 -16.35 -36.73
N ALA A 143 -28.82 -17.49 -36.10
CA ALA A 143 -29.45 -18.78 -36.40
C ALA A 143 -30.97 -18.73 -36.11
N GLN A 144 -31.36 -18.08 -35.01
CA GLN A 144 -32.76 -17.91 -34.66
C GLN A 144 -33.51 -16.95 -35.62
N VAL A 145 -32.86 -15.84 -36.00
CA VAL A 145 -33.39 -14.94 -37.05
C VAL A 145 -33.59 -15.68 -38.38
N ALA A 146 -32.62 -16.52 -38.76
CA ALA A 146 -32.71 -17.34 -39.98
C ALA A 146 -33.82 -18.40 -39.90
N ALA A 147 -34.04 -19.01 -38.70
CA ALA A 147 -35.14 -19.92 -38.47
C ALA A 147 -36.53 -19.28 -38.63
N LEU A 148 -36.65 -18.01 -38.13
CA LEU A 148 -37.89 -17.23 -38.27
C LEU A 148 -38.13 -16.70 -39.67
N ALA A 149 -37.09 -16.66 -40.53
CA ALA A 149 -37.18 -16.18 -41.90
C ALA A 149 -37.48 -17.28 -42.93
N ARG A 150 -37.57 -18.57 -42.55
CA ARG A 150 -37.94 -19.66 -43.43
C ARG A 150 -39.44 -19.63 -43.71
N PRO A 151 -39.94 -19.54 -44.98
CA PRO A 151 -41.35 -19.63 -45.31
C PRO A 151 -41.77 -21.10 -45.22
N GLY A 152 -42.65 -21.43 -44.29
CA GLY A 152 -43.32 -22.71 -44.26
C GLY A 152 -43.25 -23.52 -42.98
N ALA A 153 -43.74 -22.94 -41.85
CA ALA A 153 -44.31 -23.75 -40.76
C ALA A 153 -45.82 -23.81 -40.97
N PRO A 154 -46.44 -24.98 -41.00
CA PRO A 154 -47.88 -25.06 -41.24
C PRO A 154 -48.64 -24.66 -39.98
N THR A 155 -49.48 -23.66 -40.15
CA THR A 155 -50.57 -23.30 -39.20
C THR A 155 -51.47 -24.52 -38.97
N ALA A 156 -51.71 -24.82 -37.70
CA ALA A 156 -52.66 -25.85 -37.25
C ALA A 156 -54.08 -25.50 -37.71
N GLY A 157 -54.60 -26.28 -38.58
CA GLY A 157 -56.01 -26.20 -39.02
C GLY A 157 -56.33 -27.26 -40.04
N GLY A 158 -56.96 -28.39 -39.60
CA GLY A 158 -57.47 -29.37 -40.49
C GLY A 158 -57.50 -30.81 -39.88
N ARG A 159 -58.52 -31.06 -39.05
CA ARG A 159 -58.90 -32.43 -38.70
C ARG A 159 -59.26 -33.23 -39.95
N THR A 160 -58.45 -34.24 -40.32
CA THR A 160 -58.92 -35.42 -41.03
C THR A 160 -58.46 -36.64 -40.22
N ALA A 161 -59.42 -37.36 -39.70
CA ALA A 161 -59.22 -38.62 -39.04
C ALA A 161 -58.53 -39.60 -40.01
N ARG A 162 -57.30 -39.97 -39.77
CA ARG A 162 -56.63 -41.05 -40.47
C ARG A 162 -56.62 -42.27 -39.58
N ALA A 163 -57.13 -43.40 -40.14
CA ALA A 163 -57.23 -44.70 -39.49
C ALA A 163 -55.93 -45.05 -38.77
N ALA A 164 -56.09 -45.71 -37.58
CA ALA A 164 -54.96 -46.19 -36.80
C ALA A 164 -54.15 -47.24 -37.57
N PRO A 165 -52.81 -47.14 -37.59
CA PRO A 165 -51.96 -48.17 -38.18
C PRO A 165 -52.01 -49.47 -37.32
N PRO A 166 -51.72 -50.64 -37.92
CA PRO A 166 -51.77 -51.90 -37.19
C PRO A 166 -50.75 -51.91 -36.03
N PRO A 167 -51.05 -52.70 -34.97
CA PRO A 167 -50.14 -52.77 -33.80
C PRO A 167 -48.79 -53.40 -34.25
N GLY A 168 -47.69 -52.58 -34.06
CA GLY A 168 -46.32 -53.02 -34.28
C GLY A 168 -45.52 -52.27 -35.32
N SER A 169 -46.08 -51.28 -36.06
CA SER A 169 -45.37 -50.55 -37.15
C SER A 169 -45.19 -49.07 -36.92
N GLY A 170 -45.21 -48.59 -35.66
CA GLY A 170 -44.91 -47.18 -35.30
C GLY A 170 -43.43 -46.92 -34.93
N PRO A 171 -42.96 -45.66 -34.92
CA PRO A 171 -41.64 -45.35 -34.38
C PRO A 171 -41.50 -45.91 -32.97
N PRO A 172 -40.31 -46.29 -32.47
CA PRO A 172 -40.10 -46.91 -31.17
C PRO A 172 -40.72 -46.11 -29.98
N ASP A 173 -40.99 -44.83 -30.15
CA ASP A 173 -41.60 -43.93 -29.14
C ASP A 173 -43.12 -43.77 -29.28
N TYR A 174 -43.80 -44.54 -30.11
CA TYR A 174 -45.24 -44.39 -30.34
C TYR A 174 -46.05 -44.96 -29.15
N LEU A 175 -46.96 -44.16 -28.60
CA LEU A 175 -47.85 -44.51 -27.50
C LEU A 175 -49.29 -44.74 -28.01
N THR A 176 -49.94 -45.78 -27.50
CA THR A 176 -51.33 -46.11 -27.80
C THR A 176 -52.08 -46.46 -26.53
N GLY A 177 -53.43 -46.40 -26.61
CA GLY A 177 -54.33 -46.82 -25.57
C GLY A 177 -54.09 -46.12 -24.22
N ARG A 178 -54.09 -46.90 -23.13
CA ARG A 178 -53.91 -46.34 -21.76
C ARG A 178 -52.58 -45.61 -21.58
N ALA A 179 -51.51 -46.08 -22.20
CA ALA A 179 -50.21 -45.42 -22.09
C ALA A 179 -50.23 -44.02 -22.75
N TRP A 180 -50.93 -43.85 -23.86
CA TRP A 180 -51.12 -42.56 -24.52
C TRP A 180 -51.98 -41.61 -23.66
N GLN A 181 -53.08 -42.07 -23.05
CA GLN A 181 -53.96 -41.30 -22.20
C GLN A 181 -53.17 -40.75 -21.00
N LEU A 182 -52.53 -41.67 -20.24
CA LEU A 182 -51.72 -41.28 -19.09
C LEU A 182 -50.57 -40.33 -19.43
N ALA A 183 -49.96 -40.44 -20.59
CA ALA A 183 -48.94 -39.52 -21.05
C ALA A 183 -49.52 -38.13 -21.36
N GLN A 184 -50.70 -38.07 -21.96
CA GLN A 184 -51.42 -36.82 -22.17
C GLN A 184 -51.76 -36.13 -20.83
N ASP A 185 -52.31 -36.90 -19.89
CA ASP A 185 -52.64 -36.40 -18.55
C ASP A 185 -51.38 -35.84 -17.85
N ALA A 186 -50.26 -36.57 -17.92
CA ALA A 186 -48.98 -36.12 -17.34
C ALA A 186 -48.46 -34.81 -17.97
N TYR A 187 -48.56 -34.66 -19.30
CA TYR A 187 -48.17 -33.39 -19.94
C TYR A 187 -49.14 -32.24 -19.65
N GLN A 188 -50.44 -32.54 -19.54
CA GLN A 188 -51.45 -31.54 -19.13
C GLN A 188 -51.23 -31.07 -17.68
N SER A 189 -51.06 -32.05 -16.74
CA SER A 189 -50.75 -31.76 -15.36
C SER A 189 -49.47 -30.93 -15.21
N TYR A 190 -48.43 -31.25 -15.98
CA TYR A 190 -47.19 -30.46 -16.03
C TYR A 190 -47.42 -29.04 -16.54
N GLY A 191 -48.16 -28.89 -17.65
CA GLY A 191 -48.53 -27.59 -18.19
C GLY A 191 -49.41 -26.74 -17.27
N ALA A 192 -50.27 -27.41 -16.46
CA ALA A 192 -51.07 -26.79 -15.41
C ALA A 192 -50.31 -26.51 -14.11
N LYS A 193 -48.97 -26.77 -14.07
CA LYS A 193 -48.10 -26.66 -12.89
C LYS A 193 -48.48 -27.54 -11.70
N GLN A 194 -49.22 -28.62 -11.96
CA GLN A 194 -49.59 -29.66 -10.98
C GLN A 194 -48.49 -30.73 -10.97
N TYR A 195 -47.30 -30.34 -10.50
CA TYR A 195 -46.09 -31.12 -10.69
C TYR A 195 -46.12 -32.52 -10.03
N ASP A 196 -46.75 -32.63 -8.81
CA ASP A 196 -46.89 -33.91 -8.14
C ASP A 196 -47.85 -34.87 -8.89
N ALA A 197 -48.89 -34.34 -9.51
CA ALA A 197 -49.78 -35.13 -10.38
C ALA A 197 -49.04 -35.57 -11.64
N ALA A 198 -48.35 -34.64 -12.33
CA ALA A 198 -47.56 -34.92 -13.51
C ALA A 198 -46.49 -35.99 -13.25
N TRP A 199 -45.84 -35.93 -12.07
CA TRP A 199 -44.82 -36.92 -11.66
C TRP A 199 -45.42 -38.34 -11.49
N ARG A 200 -46.60 -38.44 -10.77
CA ARG A 200 -47.29 -39.74 -10.59
C ARG A 200 -47.77 -40.33 -11.91
N GLU A 201 -48.37 -39.52 -12.74
CA GLU A 201 -48.89 -39.91 -14.04
C GLU A 201 -47.75 -40.32 -15.00
N ALA A 202 -46.65 -39.56 -15.04
CA ALA A 202 -45.47 -39.90 -15.81
C ALA A 202 -44.86 -41.26 -15.38
N ASN A 203 -44.76 -41.50 -14.07
CA ASN A 203 -44.27 -42.79 -13.55
C ASN A 203 -45.24 -43.94 -13.87
N ALA A 204 -46.57 -43.73 -13.87
CA ALA A 204 -47.54 -44.71 -14.30
C ALA A 204 -47.37 -45.11 -15.79
N VAL A 205 -47.05 -44.15 -16.66
CA VAL A 205 -46.72 -44.41 -18.07
C VAL A 205 -45.38 -45.14 -18.19
N ILE A 206 -44.36 -44.73 -17.42
CA ILE A 206 -43.01 -45.37 -17.41
C ILE A 206 -43.13 -46.82 -16.99
N ALA A 207 -44.03 -47.16 -16.06
CA ALA A 207 -44.29 -48.57 -15.69
C ALA A 207 -44.84 -49.41 -16.86
N LEU A 208 -45.62 -48.82 -17.77
CA LEU A 208 -46.15 -49.48 -18.98
C LEU A 208 -45.15 -49.48 -20.12
N ARG A 209 -44.40 -48.43 -20.27
CA ARG A 209 -43.42 -48.21 -21.37
C ARG A 209 -42.08 -47.67 -20.79
N PRO A 210 -41.29 -48.55 -20.18
CA PRO A 210 -40.05 -48.21 -19.55
C PRO A 210 -38.89 -47.87 -20.55
N ASP A 211 -39.14 -48.14 -21.82
CA ASP A 211 -38.22 -48.00 -22.95
C ASP A 211 -38.21 -46.59 -23.58
N ILE A 212 -39.07 -45.69 -23.10
CA ILE A 212 -39.22 -44.36 -23.70
C ILE A 212 -38.53 -43.29 -22.84
N LEU A 213 -37.42 -42.72 -23.31
CA LEU A 213 -36.63 -41.69 -22.61
C LEU A 213 -37.41 -40.41 -22.34
N ARG A 214 -38.22 -39.89 -23.27
CA ARG A 214 -38.99 -38.64 -23.11
C ARG A 214 -39.95 -38.65 -21.93
N LEU A 215 -40.50 -39.83 -21.57
CA LEU A 215 -41.39 -39.96 -20.38
C LEU A 215 -40.60 -39.87 -19.08
N ARG A 216 -39.38 -40.40 -19.05
CA ARG A 216 -38.49 -40.23 -17.92
C ARG A 216 -38.01 -38.79 -17.76
N LEU A 217 -37.72 -38.10 -18.90
CA LEU A 217 -37.40 -36.67 -18.88
C LEU A 217 -38.56 -35.85 -18.28
N LEU A 218 -39.82 -36.16 -18.64
CA LEU A 218 -41.00 -35.51 -18.09
C LEU A 218 -41.13 -35.79 -16.56
N ALA A 219 -40.89 -37.03 -16.13
CA ALA A 219 -40.94 -37.36 -14.67
C ALA A 219 -39.85 -36.62 -13.90
N ILE A 220 -38.63 -36.53 -14.46
CA ILE A 220 -37.53 -35.80 -13.91
C ILE A 220 -37.88 -34.30 -13.79
N ASP A 221 -38.40 -33.71 -14.87
CA ASP A 221 -38.80 -32.31 -14.91
C ASP A 221 -39.92 -32.00 -13.93
N ALA A 222 -40.92 -32.88 -13.83
CA ALA A 222 -42.03 -32.74 -12.90
C ALA A 222 -41.58 -32.83 -11.42
N SER A 223 -40.74 -33.81 -11.10
CA SER A 223 -40.16 -33.94 -9.76
C SER A 223 -39.33 -32.72 -9.38
N ALA A 224 -38.43 -32.25 -10.29
CA ALA A 224 -37.60 -31.10 -10.05
C ALA A 224 -38.38 -29.79 -9.93
N ALA A 225 -39.44 -29.62 -10.75
CA ALA A 225 -40.32 -28.44 -10.67
C ALA A 225 -41.24 -28.47 -9.43
N GLY A 226 -41.54 -29.64 -8.90
CA GLY A 226 -42.24 -29.85 -7.63
C GLY A 226 -41.37 -29.63 -6.38
N GLY A 227 -40.07 -29.34 -6.54
CA GLY A 227 -39.10 -29.13 -5.45
C GLY A 227 -38.53 -30.44 -4.86
N HIS A 228 -38.75 -31.55 -5.52
CA HIS A 228 -38.25 -32.89 -5.13
C HIS A 228 -36.91 -33.19 -5.85
N ASP A 229 -35.91 -32.33 -5.65
CA ASP A 229 -34.64 -32.37 -6.39
C ASP A 229 -33.84 -33.68 -6.18
N ARG A 230 -33.94 -34.33 -5.00
CA ARG A 230 -33.28 -35.61 -4.71
C ARG A 230 -33.86 -36.74 -5.53
N GLU A 231 -35.19 -36.83 -5.56
CA GLU A 231 -35.90 -37.82 -6.36
C GLU A 231 -35.67 -37.59 -7.86
N ALA A 232 -35.70 -36.35 -8.29
CA ALA A 232 -35.39 -35.98 -9.67
C ALA A 232 -33.95 -36.37 -10.08
N TRP A 233 -33.00 -36.20 -9.16
CA TRP A 233 -31.61 -36.62 -9.38
C TRP A 233 -31.50 -38.15 -9.52
N GLN A 234 -32.12 -38.90 -8.62
CA GLN A 234 -32.15 -40.37 -8.69
C GLN A 234 -32.77 -40.85 -9.99
N ALA A 235 -33.90 -40.26 -10.36
CA ALA A 235 -34.60 -40.59 -11.60
C ALA A 235 -33.71 -40.28 -12.85
N ALA A 236 -32.93 -39.19 -12.80
CA ALA A 236 -32.00 -38.83 -13.88
C ALA A 236 -30.82 -39.81 -13.94
N GLN A 237 -30.29 -40.26 -12.83
CA GLN A 237 -29.24 -41.28 -12.78
C GLN A 237 -29.76 -42.64 -13.31
N ASP A 238 -30.98 -43.04 -12.92
CA ASP A 238 -31.61 -44.27 -13.41
C ASP A 238 -31.85 -44.22 -14.92
N ALA A 239 -32.30 -43.07 -15.42
CA ALA A 239 -32.46 -42.84 -16.83
C ALA A 239 -31.11 -42.94 -17.59
N GLN A 240 -30.05 -42.38 -17.04
CA GLN A 240 -28.71 -42.45 -17.61
C GLN A 240 -28.17 -43.89 -17.67
N ARG A 241 -28.34 -44.67 -16.59
CA ARG A 241 -27.94 -46.10 -16.58
C ARG A 241 -28.63 -46.90 -17.64
N ARG A 242 -29.87 -46.55 -17.96
CA ARG A 242 -30.67 -47.32 -18.93
C ARG A 242 -30.53 -46.88 -20.38
N PHE A 243 -30.41 -45.59 -20.62
CA PHE A 243 -30.42 -44.99 -21.98
C PHE A 243 -29.06 -44.41 -22.41
N GLY A 244 -28.07 -44.48 -21.57
CA GLY A 244 -26.78 -43.83 -21.82
C GLY A 244 -26.82 -42.34 -21.51
N ASP A 245 -25.70 -41.66 -21.80
CA ASP A 245 -25.53 -40.25 -21.50
C ASP A 245 -25.98 -39.40 -22.71
N SER A 246 -27.22 -38.91 -22.67
CA SER A 246 -27.76 -37.97 -23.63
C SER A 246 -27.61 -36.53 -23.20
N GLU A 247 -27.53 -35.59 -24.17
CA GLU A 247 -27.46 -34.14 -23.88
C GLU A 247 -28.61 -33.67 -22.97
N ALA A 248 -29.83 -34.15 -23.27
CA ALA A 248 -31.03 -33.83 -22.48
C ALA A 248 -30.96 -34.30 -21.03
N LEU A 249 -30.32 -35.43 -20.73
CA LEU A 249 -30.08 -35.94 -19.38
C LEU A 249 -28.95 -35.17 -18.70
N ARG A 250 -27.87 -34.85 -19.44
CA ARG A 250 -26.78 -34.03 -18.89
C ARG A 250 -27.24 -32.66 -18.47
N GLU A 251 -28.01 -31.98 -19.28
CA GLU A 251 -28.57 -30.66 -18.98
C GLU A 251 -29.40 -30.68 -17.67
N ARG A 252 -30.32 -31.64 -17.53
CA ARG A 252 -31.17 -31.80 -16.33
C ARG A 252 -30.34 -32.11 -15.09
N ARG A 253 -29.38 -33.02 -15.21
CA ARG A 253 -28.48 -33.36 -14.12
C ARG A 253 -27.66 -32.13 -13.69
N THR A 254 -27.18 -31.35 -14.63
CA THR A 254 -26.46 -30.10 -14.30
C THR A 254 -27.36 -29.12 -13.54
N GLN A 255 -28.61 -28.94 -13.98
CA GLN A 255 -29.55 -28.03 -13.32
C GLN A 255 -29.97 -28.52 -11.92
N ILE A 256 -30.30 -29.77 -11.79
CA ILE A 256 -30.73 -30.38 -10.49
C ILE A 256 -29.53 -30.45 -9.55
N GLY A 257 -28.37 -30.85 -10.04
CA GLY A 257 -27.14 -30.95 -9.27
C GLY A 257 -26.68 -29.59 -8.73
N ALA A 258 -26.81 -28.53 -9.52
CA ALA A 258 -26.50 -27.18 -9.07
C ALA A 258 -27.37 -26.72 -7.89
N ARG A 259 -28.62 -27.24 -7.74
CA ARG A 259 -29.47 -26.96 -6.57
C ARG A 259 -29.14 -27.82 -5.36
N LEU A 260 -28.70 -29.07 -5.58
CA LEU A 260 -28.36 -30.02 -4.51
C LEU A 260 -26.97 -29.81 -3.92
N ALA A 261 -25.99 -29.43 -4.73
CA ALA A 261 -24.58 -29.31 -4.32
C ALA A 261 -24.38 -28.35 -3.12
N PRO A 262 -24.98 -27.15 -3.06
CA PRO A 262 -24.75 -26.24 -1.94
C PRO A 262 -25.19 -26.82 -0.58
N ALA A 263 -26.32 -27.55 -0.54
CA ALA A 263 -26.80 -28.20 0.69
C ALA A 263 -25.84 -29.31 1.16
N ALA A 264 -25.28 -30.08 0.23
CA ALA A 264 -24.28 -31.11 0.54
C ALA A 264 -22.96 -30.49 1.05
N VAL A 265 -22.52 -29.39 0.44
CA VAL A 265 -21.33 -28.63 0.89
C VAL A 265 -21.55 -28.08 2.31
N GLN A 266 -22.71 -27.49 2.59
CA GLN A 266 -23.03 -27.01 3.94
C GLN A 266 -23.07 -28.13 4.97
N ALA A 267 -23.64 -29.30 4.61
CA ALA A 267 -23.64 -30.48 5.46
C ALA A 267 -22.21 -31.00 5.71
N ALA A 268 -21.34 -30.98 4.70
CA ALA A 268 -19.92 -31.34 4.82
C ALA A 268 -19.20 -30.40 5.78
N GLN A 269 -19.42 -29.11 5.67
CA GLN A 269 -18.82 -28.11 6.56
C GLN A 269 -19.34 -28.25 8.01
N ALA A 270 -20.62 -28.56 8.20
CA ALA A 270 -21.16 -28.84 9.50
C ALA A 270 -20.57 -30.13 10.13
N ALA A 271 -20.31 -31.18 9.33
CA ALA A 271 -19.63 -32.39 9.79
C ALA A 271 -18.17 -32.10 10.18
N ARG A 272 -17.44 -31.33 9.35
CA ARG A 272 -16.07 -30.85 9.64
C ARG A 272 -16.03 -30.08 10.98
N THR A 273 -16.96 -29.16 11.20
CA THR A 273 -17.03 -28.37 12.44
C THR A 273 -17.27 -29.24 13.68
N ARG A 274 -17.98 -30.38 13.55
CA ARG A 274 -18.18 -31.36 14.63
C ARG A 274 -16.98 -32.30 14.81
N GLY A 275 -15.98 -32.23 13.96
CA GLY A 275 -14.80 -33.11 13.96
C GLY A 275 -15.04 -34.45 13.26
N ASP A 276 -16.17 -34.66 12.58
CA ASP A 276 -16.45 -35.87 11.82
C ASP A 276 -15.86 -35.74 10.40
N THR A 277 -14.59 -35.94 10.32
CA THR A 277 -13.81 -35.76 9.09
C THR A 277 -14.17 -36.77 8.00
N ALA A 278 -14.49 -38.01 8.39
CA ALA A 278 -14.85 -39.04 7.40
C ALA A 278 -16.22 -38.71 6.76
N GLN A 279 -17.22 -38.31 7.57
CA GLN A 279 -18.51 -37.87 7.04
C GLN A 279 -18.37 -36.59 6.19
N ALA A 280 -17.51 -35.64 6.59
CA ALA A 280 -17.27 -34.43 5.83
C ALA A 280 -16.74 -34.75 4.41
N VAL A 281 -15.73 -35.60 4.31
CA VAL A 281 -15.17 -36.07 3.03
C VAL A 281 -16.22 -36.80 2.17
N ALA A 282 -17.02 -37.69 2.77
CA ALA A 282 -18.09 -38.42 2.06
C ALA A 282 -19.13 -37.45 1.47
N LEU A 283 -19.56 -36.45 2.25
CA LEU A 283 -20.50 -35.40 1.81
C LEU A 283 -19.92 -34.51 0.72
N MET A 284 -18.60 -34.27 0.73
CA MET A 284 -17.94 -33.53 -0.34
C MET A 284 -17.90 -34.34 -1.65
N HIS A 285 -17.65 -35.64 -1.60
CA HIS A 285 -17.78 -36.50 -2.77
C HIS A 285 -19.20 -36.50 -3.33
N GLU A 286 -20.22 -36.46 -2.47
CA GLU A 286 -21.63 -36.31 -2.87
C GLU A 286 -21.84 -34.95 -3.58
N ALA A 287 -21.37 -33.84 -2.98
CA ALA A 287 -21.47 -32.51 -3.56
C ALA A 287 -20.78 -32.40 -4.92
N ILE A 288 -19.60 -32.99 -5.06
CA ILE A 288 -18.85 -33.05 -6.32
C ILE A 288 -19.61 -33.92 -7.35
N GLY A 289 -20.25 -35.00 -6.92
CA GLY A 289 -21.11 -35.82 -7.77
C GLY A 289 -22.29 -35.01 -8.34
N TYR A 290 -22.87 -34.10 -7.56
CA TYR A 290 -23.92 -33.20 -8.00
C TYR A 290 -23.42 -32.11 -8.97
N ALA A 291 -22.24 -31.52 -8.71
CA ALA A 291 -21.68 -30.44 -9.51
C ALA A 291 -20.22 -30.73 -9.91
N PRO A 292 -19.95 -31.64 -10.82
CA PRO A 292 -18.62 -32.14 -11.13
C PRO A 292 -17.68 -31.13 -11.75
N LEU A 293 -18.18 -30.05 -12.36
CA LEU A 293 -17.38 -29.00 -12.97
C LEU A 293 -17.11 -27.82 -12.03
N GLN A 294 -17.67 -27.80 -10.81
CA GLN A 294 -17.45 -26.75 -9.86
C GLN A 294 -16.12 -26.93 -9.13
N LEU A 295 -15.10 -26.19 -9.56
CA LEU A 295 -13.72 -26.32 -9.04
C LEU A 295 -13.64 -26.03 -7.54
N GLY A 296 -14.39 -25.04 -7.03
CA GLY A 296 -14.42 -24.71 -5.60
C GLY A 296 -14.72 -25.89 -4.70
N ASN A 297 -15.70 -26.74 -5.07
CA ASN A 297 -16.04 -27.93 -4.27
C ASN A 297 -14.88 -28.95 -4.26
N ARG A 298 -14.16 -29.08 -5.36
CA ARG A 298 -12.99 -29.97 -5.45
C ARG A 298 -11.80 -29.44 -4.63
N LEU A 299 -11.56 -28.12 -4.64
CA LEU A 299 -10.53 -27.49 -3.82
C LEU A 299 -10.88 -27.57 -2.33
N LEU A 300 -12.16 -27.44 -1.95
CA LEU A 300 -12.60 -27.63 -0.57
C LEU A 300 -12.33 -29.07 -0.09
N LEU A 301 -12.54 -30.07 -0.94
CA LEU A 301 -12.14 -31.45 -0.65
C LEU A 301 -10.62 -31.55 -0.44
N CYS A 302 -9.84 -30.94 -1.32
CA CYS A 302 -8.38 -30.89 -1.16
C CYS A 302 -7.94 -30.21 0.15
N GLU A 303 -8.61 -29.13 0.57
CA GLU A 303 -8.39 -28.51 1.89
C GLU A 303 -8.60 -29.50 3.04
N MET A 304 -9.73 -30.22 3.04
CA MET A 304 -10.07 -31.19 4.08
C MET A 304 -9.06 -32.35 4.14
N LEU A 305 -8.58 -32.83 2.99
CA LEU A 305 -7.58 -33.90 2.91
C LEU A 305 -6.18 -33.41 3.35
N LEU A 306 -5.83 -32.17 2.99
CA LEU A 306 -4.62 -31.53 3.52
C LEU A 306 -4.65 -31.43 5.04
N GLU A 307 -5.76 -31.01 5.65
CA GLU A 307 -5.89 -30.92 7.11
C GLU A 307 -5.67 -32.27 7.80
N GLN A 308 -6.11 -33.35 7.16
CA GLN A 308 -5.92 -34.72 7.64
C GLN A 308 -4.52 -35.27 7.34
N ASN A 309 -3.67 -34.52 6.64
CA ASN A 309 -2.37 -34.95 6.12
C ASN A 309 -2.48 -36.20 5.22
N ASP A 310 -3.63 -36.38 4.55
CA ASP A 310 -3.86 -37.48 3.59
C ASP A 310 -3.34 -37.09 2.20
N MET A 311 -2.04 -37.34 1.98
CA MET A 311 -1.42 -37.02 0.70
C MET A 311 -1.88 -37.91 -0.46
N ALA A 312 -2.27 -39.15 -0.17
CA ALA A 312 -2.78 -40.07 -1.18
C ALA A 312 -4.19 -39.66 -1.63
N GLY A 313 -5.05 -39.32 -0.66
CA GLY A 313 -6.37 -38.74 -0.95
C GLY A 313 -6.31 -37.44 -1.71
N LEU A 314 -5.38 -36.53 -1.31
CA LEU A 314 -5.16 -35.27 -2.01
C LEU A 314 -4.74 -35.44 -3.48
N GLU A 315 -3.81 -36.38 -3.72
CA GLU A 315 -3.38 -36.72 -5.10
C GLU A 315 -4.55 -37.24 -5.94
N ALA A 316 -5.39 -38.14 -5.37
CA ALA A 316 -6.54 -38.67 -6.03
C ALA A 316 -7.57 -37.58 -6.34
N ALA A 317 -7.93 -36.73 -5.35
CA ALA A 317 -8.90 -35.67 -5.50
C ALA A 317 -8.47 -34.62 -6.54
N ALA A 318 -7.19 -34.22 -6.52
CA ALA A 318 -6.62 -33.31 -7.51
C ALA A 318 -6.56 -33.95 -8.91
N GLY A 319 -6.26 -35.26 -9.00
CA GLY A 319 -6.30 -36.02 -10.25
C GLY A 319 -7.71 -36.09 -10.84
N GLU A 320 -8.72 -36.32 -10.03
CA GLU A 320 -10.12 -36.27 -10.45
C GLU A 320 -10.56 -34.87 -10.89
N ALA A 321 -10.04 -33.79 -10.23
CA ALA A 321 -10.30 -32.42 -10.65
C ALA A 321 -9.78 -32.18 -12.09
N ILE A 322 -8.56 -32.62 -12.40
CA ILE A 322 -7.97 -32.54 -13.74
C ILE A 322 -8.78 -33.35 -14.75
N ALA A 323 -9.12 -34.60 -14.42
CA ALA A 323 -9.84 -35.49 -15.31
C ALA A 323 -11.28 -35.05 -15.57
N SER A 324 -11.90 -34.29 -14.69
CA SER A 324 -13.28 -33.81 -14.82
C SER A 324 -13.48 -32.74 -15.90
N GLY A 325 -12.43 -32.09 -16.35
CA GLY A 325 -12.49 -30.91 -17.23
C GLY A 325 -12.90 -29.62 -16.53
N ALA A 326 -12.88 -29.57 -15.20
CA ALA A 326 -13.07 -28.33 -14.44
C ALA A 326 -11.87 -27.39 -14.71
N THR A 327 -12.14 -26.12 -14.98
CA THR A 327 -11.11 -25.10 -15.33
C THR A 327 -11.18 -23.93 -14.36
N PRO A 328 -10.03 -23.26 -14.11
CA PRO A 328 -8.67 -23.56 -14.59
C PRO A 328 -8.03 -24.77 -13.91
N THR A 329 -7.14 -25.48 -14.62
CA THR A 329 -6.48 -26.69 -14.12
C THR A 329 -5.17 -26.43 -13.37
N LEU A 330 -4.70 -25.19 -13.33
CA LEU A 330 -3.44 -24.77 -12.72
C LEU A 330 -3.29 -25.32 -11.28
N MET A 331 -4.20 -24.94 -10.39
CA MET A 331 -4.10 -25.35 -8.98
C MET A 331 -4.28 -26.86 -8.74
N PRO A 332 -5.19 -27.56 -9.41
CA PRO A 332 -5.22 -29.03 -9.38
C PRO A 332 -3.89 -29.70 -9.73
N TYR A 333 -3.18 -29.23 -10.77
CA TYR A 333 -1.86 -29.76 -11.10
C TYR A 333 -0.83 -29.45 -10.01
N VAL A 334 -0.81 -28.21 -9.50
CA VAL A 334 0.11 -27.80 -8.40
C VAL A 334 -0.12 -28.65 -7.15
N LEU A 335 -1.38 -28.85 -6.75
CA LEU A 335 -1.73 -29.64 -5.55
C LEU A 335 -1.38 -31.12 -5.73
N ARG A 336 -1.60 -31.67 -6.92
CA ARG A 336 -1.19 -33.07 -7.22
C ARG A 336 0.32 -33.24 -7.21
N GLY A 337 1.03 -32.27 -7.80
CA GLY A 337 2.50 -32.25 -7.78
C GLY A 337 3.03 -32.15 -6.35
N TYR A 338 2.48 -31.23 -5.52
CA TYR A 338 2.82 -31.14 -4.11
C TYR A 338 2.58 -32.48 -3.38
N ALA A 339 1.41 -33.12 -3.57
CA ALA A 339 1.07 -34.40 -2.93
C ALA A 339 2.06 -35.51 -3.32
N ARG A 340 2.47 -35.57 -4.58
CA ARG A 340 3.48 -36.52 -5.09
C ARG A 340 4.85 -36.27 -4.51
N ALA A 341 5.31 -35.01 -4.47
CA ALA A 341 6.57 -34.63 -3.89
C ALA A 341 6.63 -34.94 -2.38
N ALA A 342 5.54 -34.66 -1.65
CA ALA A 342 5.43 -35.01 -0.22
C ALA A 342 5.50 -36.51 0.04
N GLN A 343 5.12 -37.33 -0.96
CA GLN A 343 5.25 -38.79 -0.92
C GLN A 343 6.60 -39.30 -1.49
N GLY A 344 7.55 -38.38 -1.79
CA GLY A 344 8.87 -38.72 -2.31
C GLY A 344 8.92 -39.07 -3.80
N ARG A 345 7.88 -38.76 -4.57
CA ARG A 345 7.77 -39.04 -6.02
C ARG A 345 8.07 -37.79 -6.84
N SER A 346 9.28 -37.22 -6.66
CA SER A 346 9.71 -35.95 -7.24
C SER A 346 9.60 -35.90 -8.77
N ALA A 347 9.93 -36.97 -9.48
CA ALA A 347 9.84 -37.00 -10.95
C ALA A 347 8.40 -36.83 -11.45
N GLN A 348 7.42 -37.49 -10.80
CA GLN A 348 6.00 -37.32 -11.14
C GLN A 348 5.46 -35.94 -10.72
N ALA A 349 5.98 -35.37 -9.65
CA ALA A 349 5.66 -34.01 -9.23
C ALA A 349 6.14 -33.00 -10.28
N ASP A 350 7.35 -33.19 -10.82
CA ASP A 350 7.90 -32.33 -11.88
C ASP A 350 7.06 -32.34 -13.18
N GLU A 351 6.52 -33.52 -13.54
CA GLU A 351 5.60 -33.63 -14.66
C GLU A 351 4.33 -32.79 -14.42
N ASP A 352 3.76 -32.84 -13.23
CA ASP A 352 2.60 -32.05 -12.85
C ASP A 352 2.91 -30.55 -12.84
N PHE A 353 4.05 -30.15 -12.30
CA PHE A 353 4.46 -28.74 -12.29
C PHE A 353 4.68 -28.19 -13.71
N ALA A 354 5.25 -29.00 -14.60
CA ALA A 354 5.38 -28.62 -15.99
C ALA A 354 3.99 -28.41 -16.67
N GLN A 355 3.02 -29.29 -16.38
CA GLN A 355 1.65 -29.12 -16.88
C GLN A 355 0.94 -27.93 -16.24
N ALA A 356 1.16 -27.67 -14.96
CA ALA A 356 0.62 -26.49 -14.27
C ALA A 356 1.09 -25.20 -14.96
N LEU A 357 2.38 -25.08 -15.23
CA LEU A 357 2.96 -23.88 -15.89
C LEU A 357 2.52 -23.70 -17.35
N LEU A 358 1.95 -24.74 -17.99
CA LEU A 358 1.36 -24.67 -19.32
C LEU A 358 -0.15 -24.44 -19.29
N SER A 359 -0.78 -24.42 -18.11
CA SER A 359 -2.23 -24.26 -17.96
C SER A 359 -2.67 -22.82 -18.28
N GLU A 360 -3.75 -22.68 -19.06
CA GLU A 360 -4.31 -21.41 -19.45
C GLU A 360 -5.57 -21.07 -18.63
N GLY A 361 -5.94 -19.77 -18.57
CA GLY A 361 -7.18 -19.27 -17.99
C GLY A 361 -7.16 -19.07 -16.48
N ALA A 362 -6.02 -19.21 -15.83
CA ALA A 362 -5.83 -18.84 -14.43
C ALA A 362 -5.64 -17.32 -14.28
N SER A 363 -5.89 -16.79 -13.07
CA SER A 363 -5.56 -15.40 -12.77
C SER A 363 -4.05 -15.21 -12.61
N LEU A 364 -3.54 -14.00 -12.90
CA LEU A 364 -2.13 -13.68 -12.70
C LEU A 364 -1.69 -13.95 -11.24
N ARG A 365 -2.57 -13.67 -10.27
CA ARG A 365 -2.32 -14.00 -8.87
C ARG A 365 -2.12 -15.50 -8.66
N ASP A 366 -3.01 -16.32 -9.21
CA ASP A 366 -2.91 -17.78 -9.07
C ASP A 366 -1.66 -18.33 -9.75
N GLU A 367 -1.30 -17.81 -10.92
CA GLU A 367 -0.06 -18.18 -11.60
C GLU A 367 1.17 -17.89 -10.70
N ARG A 368 1.23 -16.71 -10.06
CA ARG A 368 2.34 -16.34 -9.18
C ARG A 368 2.36 -17.17 -7.89
N VAL A 369 1.19 -17.48 -7.33
CA VAL A 369 1.07 -18.40 -6.18
C VAL A 369 1.52 -19.80 -6.56
N ALA A 370 1.16 -20.29 -7.73
CA ALA A 370 1.63 -21.58 -8.25
C ALA A 370 3.16 -21.63 -8.35
N HIS A 371 3.78 -20.59 -8.92
CA HIS A 371 5.23 -20.47 -8.97
C HIS A 371 5.87 -20.49 -7.57
N ALA A 372 5.25 -19.81 -6.59
CA ALA A 372 5.72 -19.80 -5.21
C ALA A 372 5.63 -21.19 -4.56
N ILE A 373 4.53 -21.92 -4.73
CA ILE A 373 4.36 -23.29 -4.21
C ILE A 373 5.39 -24.24 -4.86
N ILE A 374 5.58 -24.17 -6.16
CA ILE A 374 6.57 -24.98 -6.87
C ILE A 374 7.99 -24.68 -6.36
N ALA A 375 8.32 -23.42 -6.16
CA ALA A 375 9.60 -23.00 -5.62
C ALA A 375 9.80 -23.48 -4.17
N ASP A 376 8.75 -23.46 -3.33
CA ASP A 376 8.79 -23.98 -1.96
C ASP A 376 9.09 -25.49 -1.98
N VAL A 377 8.44 -26.27 -2.87
CA VAL A 377 8.67 -27.71 -3.03
C VAL A 377 10.12 -27.97 -3.44
N TRP A 378 10.61 -27.35 -4.52
CA TRP A 378 11.99 -27.56 -4.97
C TRP A 378 13.02 -27.12 -3.93
N THR A 379 12.76 -26.04 -3.19
CA THR A 379 13.64 -25.62 -2.09
C THR A 379 13.68 -26.67 -0.97
N ALA A 380 12.52 -27.23 -0.60
CA ALA A 380 12.42 -28.28 0.42
C ALA A 380 13.06 -29.61 -0.02
N GLU A 381 13.04 -29.93 -1.31
CA GLU A 381 13.73 -31.07 -1.90
C GLU A 381 15.26 -30.90 -1.96
N GLY A 382 15.78 -29.69 -1.71
CA GLY A 382 17.21 -29.38 -1.82
C GLY A 382 17.64 -28.92 -3.21
N GLN A 383 16.72 -28.38 -4.01
CA GLN A 383 16.96 -27.84 -5.36
C GLN A 383 16.74 -26.29 -5.38
N PRO A 384 17.36 -25.50 -4.50
CA PRO A 384 17.07 -24.08 -4.36
C PRO A 384 17.47 -23.25 -5.58
N GLN A 385 18.49 -23.68 -6.35
CA GLN A 385 18.86 -23.00 -7.58
C GLN A 385 17.74 -23.05 -8.62
N ARG A 386 17.10 -24.21 -8.78
CA ARG A 386 15.98 -24.41 -9.69
C ARG A 386 14.78 -23.52 -9.32
N ALA A 387 14.52 -23.38 -8.00
CA ALA A 387 13.52 -22.47 -7.49
C ALA A 387 13.85 -21.00 -7.83
N LEU A 388 15.12 -20.59 -7.69
CA LEU A 388 15.55 -19.24 -8.07
C LEU A 388 15.40 -18.97 -9.55
N ASP A 389 15.76 -19.91 -10.41
CA ASP A 389 15.66 -19.79 -11.86
C ASP A 389 14.18 -19.61 -12.28
N LEU A 390 13.26 -20.37 -11.67
CA LEU A 390 11.83 -20.23 -11.89
C LEU A 390 11.33 -18.85 -11.50
N LEU A 391 11.66 -18.40 -10.29
CA LEU A 391 11.17 -17.13 -9.77
C LEU A 391 11.82 -15.93 -10.48
N ALA A 392 13.02 -16.07 -11.07
CA ALA A 392 13.71 -14.99 -11.78
C ALA A 392 12.94 -14.54 -13.04
N THR A 393 12.11 -15.40 -13.63
CA THR A 393 11.33 -15.10 -14.82
C THR A 393 10.14 -14.17 -14.55
N LEU A 394 9.77 -13.96 -13.28
CA LEU A 394 8.59 -13.20 -12.90
C LEU A 394 8.91 -11.71 -12.69
N PRO A 395 8.39 -10.81 -13.54
CA PRO A 395 8.52 -9.37 -13.30
C PRO A 395 7.65 -8.92 -12.12
N PRO A 396 7.97 -7.79 -11.47
CA PRO A 396 7.10 -7.17 -10.49
C PRO A 396 5.82 -6.65 -11.16
N VAL A 397 4.69 -6.74 -10.45
CA VAL A 397 3.37 -6.35 -10.96
C VAL A 397 2.68 -5.29 -10.10
N GLY A 398 3.26 -4.93 -8.95
CA GLY A 398 2.78 -3.87 -8.06
C GLY A 398 1.68 -4.31 -7.08
N ASP A 399 1.47 -5.61 -6.89
CA ASP A 399 0.51 -6.17 -5.94
C ASP A 399 1.18 -6.94 -4.79
N ASP A 400 0.39 -7.56 -3.91
CA ASP A 400 0.85 -8.32 -2.74
C ASP A 400 1.66 -9.57 -3.11
N THR A 401 1.52 -10.07 -4.34
CA THR A 401 2.32 -11.22 -4.80
C THR A 401 3.79 -10.88 -5.03
N ASP A 402 4.14 -9.61 -5.19
CA ASP A 402 5.55 -9.19 -5.28
C ASP A 402 6.29 -9.48 -3.96
N ALA A 403 5.64 -9.23 -2.82
CA ALA A 403 6.18 -9.59 -1.51
C ALA A 403 6.35 -11.11 -1.36
N LEU A 404 5.36 -11.89 -1.84
CA LEU A 404 5.41 -13.34 -1.84
C LEU A 404 6.62 -13.86 -2.64
N ILE A 405 6.82 -13.37 -3.87
CA ILE A 405 7.94 -13.79 -4.72
C ILE A 405 9.29 -13.35 -4.16
N ALA A 406 9.41 -12.13 -3.64
CA ALA A 406 10.63 -11.64 -2.99
C ALA A 406 11.03 -12.54 -1.81
N MET A 407 10.08 -12.91 -0.97
CA MET A 407 10.28 -13.80 0.17
C MET A 407 10.74 -15.21 -0.27
N ARG A 408 10.15 -15.79 -1.32
CA ARG A 408 10.57 -17.10 -1.85
C ARG A 408 11.97 -17.07 -2.45
N ARG A 409 12.31 -15.99 -3.16
CA ARG A 409 13.70 -15.77 -3.61
C ARG A 409 14.69 -15.71 -2.43
N TYR A 410 14.30 -15.02 -1.35
CA TYR A 410 15.12 -14.96 -0.15
C TYR A 410 15.30 -16.35 0.49
N TYR A 411 14.24 -17.13 0.68
CA TYR A 411 14.32 -18.49 1.25
C TYR A 411 15.17 -19.43 0.39
N ALA A 412 15.00 -19.39 -0.93
CA ALA A 412 15.79 -20.20 -1.83
C ALA A 412 17.29 -19.81 -1.81
N ARG A 413 17.63 -18.51 -1.75
CA ARG A 413 19.02 -18.05 -1.57
C ARG A 413 19.60 -18.49 -0.23
N ALA A 414 18.83 -18.39 0.85
CA ALA A 414 19.25 -18.83 2.17
C ALA A 414 19.50 -20.35 2.20
N ALA A 415 18.63 -21.14 1.57
CA ALA A 415 18.80 -22.58 1.43
C ALA A 415 20.04 -22.93 0.59
N LEU A 416 20.31 -22.20 -0.48
CA LEU A 416 21.51 -22.37 -1.31
C LEU A 416 22.79 -22.09 -0.50
N ALA A 417 22.80 -21.04 0.32
CA ALA A 417 23.92 -20.69 1.18
C ALA A 417 24.14 -21.74 2.30
N GLN A 418 23.11 -22.42 2.76
CA GLN A 418 23.15 -23.45 3.80
C GLN A 418 23.43 -24.86 3.24
N ALA A 419 23.36 -25.06 1.93
CA ALA A 419 23.60 -26.37 1.29
C ALA A 419 24.99 -26.99 1.59
N ALA A 420 25.91 -26.19 2.11
CA ALA A 420 27.24 -26.63 2.59
C ALA A 420 27.27 -27.12 4.07
N ALA A 421 26.15 -27.03 4.82
CA ALA A 421 26.05 -27.43 6.23
C ALA A 421 25.44 -28.83 6.38
N PRO A 422 25.72 -29.59 7.48
CA PRO A 422 25.20 -30.95 7.64
C PRO A 422 23.66 -30.96 7.66
N THR A 423 23.12 -31.84 6.82
CA THR A 423 21.69 -31.96 6.51
C THR A 423 20.88 -32.58 7.67
N SER A 424 19.65 -32.11 7.84
CA SER A 424 18.61 -32.72 8.67
C SER A 424 18.39 -34.19 8.32
N PRO A 425 18.12 -35.07 9.30
CA PRO A 425 17.88 -36.51 9.06
C PRO A 425 16.52 -36.77 8.34
N ALA A 426 15.69 -35.78 8.14
CA ALA A 426 14.39 -35.92 7.46
C ALA A 426 14.56 -36.24 5.97
N THR A 427 13.71 -37.11 5.43
CA THR A 427 13.64 -37.42 4.00
C THR A 427 13.20 -36.23 3.18
N PRO A 428 13.48 -36.16 1.85
CA PRO A 428 12.98 -35.08 0.99
C PRO A 428 11.45 -34.92 1.06
N GLY A 429 10.70 -36.03 1.05
CA GLY A 429 9.23 -36.00 1.15
C GLY A 429 8.72 -35.41 2.47
N GLU A 430 9.33 -35.80 3.61
CA GLU A 430 8.98 -35.21 4.91
C GLU A 430 9.27 -33.71 4.98
N ARG A 431 10.36 -33.26 4.37
CA ARG A 431 10.67 -31.82 4.31
C ARG A 431 9.63 -31.08 3.46
N VAL A 432 9.23 -31.63 2.30
CA VAL A 432 8.17 -31.05 1.47
C VAL A 432 6.85 -31.00 2.25
N ALA A 433 6.42 -32.09 2.89
CA ALA A 433 5.18 -32.15 3.63
C ALA A 433 5.10 -31.13 4.78
N THR A 434 6.22 -30.73 5.35
CA THR A 434 6.28 -29.79 6.48
C THR A 434 6.58 -28.35 6.05
N ALA A 435 7.56 -28.14 5.16
CA ALA A 435 8.08 -26.82 4.83
C ALA A 435 7.41 -26.17 3.61
N ALA A 436 6.84 -26.98 2.68
CA ALA A 436 6.25 -26.50 1.44
C ALA A 436 4.72 -26.70 1.39
N ARG A 437 4.09 -26.94 2.54
CA ARG A 437 2.65 -27.24 2.60
C ARG A 437 1.82 -26.02 2.19
N PRO A 438 1.08 -26.08 1.08
CA PRO A 438 0.19 -24.99 0.68
C PRO A 438 -0.98 -24.85 1.66
N VAL A 439 -1.54 -23.64 1.72
CA VAL A 439 -2.72 -23.33 2.52
C VAL A 439 -3.88 -23.05 1.59
N LEU A 440 -5.01 -23.69 1.82
CA LEU A 440 -6.26 -23.38 1.15
C LEU A 440 -7.16 -22.63 2.15
N ASP A 441 -7.83 -21.59 1.69
CA ASP A 441 -8.81 -20.82 2.43
C ASP A 441 -10.14 -20.84 1.68
N CYS A 442 -11.00 -21.75 2.08
CA CYS A 442 -12.26 -21.99 1.42
C CYS A 442 -13.43 -21.35 2.19
N THR A 443 -14.23 -20.59 1.49
CA THR A 443 -15.50 -20.03 1.98
C THR A 443 -16.67 -20.80 1.38
N VAL A 444 -17.73 -21.00 2.15
CA VAL A 444 -18.94 -21.68 1.74
C VAL A 444 -20.11 -20.73 1.88
N ASP A 445 -20.87 -20.54 0.82
CA ASP A 445 -22.09 -19.74 0.79
C ASP A 445 -23.28 -20.52 0.22
N GLN A 446 -24.36 -19.82 -0.10
CA GLN A 446 -25.58 -20.41 -0.65
C GLN A 446 -25.43 -20.91 -2.11
N TYR A 447 -24.32 -20.59 -2.79
CA TYR A 447 -24.04 -20.94 -4.17
C TYR A 447 -23.02 -22.07 -4.29
N GLY A 448 -22.32 -22.42 -3.19
CA GLY A 448 -21.30 -23.45 -3.15
C GLY A 448 -20.06 -23.03 -2.35
N SER A 449 -18.89 -23.47 -2.83
CA SER A 449 -17.61 -23.12 -2.23
C SER A 449 -16.72 -22.36 -3.21
N ALA A 450 -16.00 -21.37 -2.67
CA ALA A 450 -14.91 -20.66 -3.34
C ALA A 450 -13.65 -20.79 -2.49
N CYS A 451 -12.53 -21.11 -3.12
CA CYS A 451 -11.25 -21.36 -2.44
C CYS A 451 -10.14 -20.53 -3.03
N ASP A 452 -9.42 -19.84 -2.15
CA ASP A 452 -8.12 -19.24 -2.46
C ASP A 452 -7.01 -20.20 -2.05
N VAL A 453 -5.98 -20.32 -2.89
CA VAL A 453 -4.79 -21.12 -2.60
C VAL A 453 -3.62 -20.17 -2.29
N TYR A 454 -2.86 -20.50 -1.26
CA TYR A 454 -1.68 -19.76 -0.82
C TYR A 454 -0.48 -20.68 -0.74
N ALA A 455 0.71 -20.14 -0.95
CA ALA A 455 1.95 -20.84 -0.67
C ALA A 455 2.14 -21.07 0.83
N ALA A 456 3.09 -21.91 1.22
CA ALA A 456 3.33 -22.30 2.61
C ALA A 456 3.43 -21.09 3.57
N ASP A 457 2.59 -21.09 4.60
CA ASP A 457 2.57 -20.03 5.64
C ASP A 457 2.12 -20.63 6.99
N PRO A 458 3.04 -21.00 7.88
CA PRO A 458 2.72 -21.51 9.21
C PRO A 458 1.94 -20.52 10.10
N GLY A 459 2.06 -19.22 9.83
CA GLY A 459 1.38 -18.15 10.54
C GLY A 459 0.00 -17.80 10.01
N PHE A 460 -0.45 -18.38 8.92
CA PHE A 460 -1.64 -17.97 8.17
C PHE A 460 -2.90 -17.84 9.03
N ALA A 461 -3.20 -18.84 9.87
CA ALA A 461 -4.39 -18.81 10.72
C ALA A 461 -4.38 -17.63 11.71
N TYR A 462 -3.23 -17.32 12.27
CA TYR A 462 -3.08 -16.19 13.19
C TYR A 462 -3.17 -14.85 12.46
N ARG A 463 -2.54 -14.75 11.27
CA ARG A 463 -2.63 -13.59 10.40
C ARG A 463 -4.08 -13.30 10.01
N ARG A 464 -4.83 -14.33 9.61
CA ARG A 464 -6.26 -14.23 9.30
C ARG A 464 -7.07 -13.75 10.51
N ALA A 465 -6.82 -14.30 11.70
CA ALA A 465 -7.42 -13.86 12.94
C ALA A 465 -7.11 -12.39 13.24
N ALA A 466 -5.87 -11.94 13.00
CA ALA A 466 -5.47 -10.55 13.17
C ALA A 466 -6.25 -9.60 12.24
N ILE A 467 -6.41 -9.97 10.98
CA ILE A 467 -7.20 -9.18 10.01
C ILE A 467 -8.67 -9.06 10.46
N VAL A 468 -9.30 -10.18 10.83
CA VAL A 468 -10.71 -10.21 11.28
C VAL A 468 -10.92 -9.38 12.54
N THR A 469 -10.02 -9.48 13.53
CA THR A 469 -10.13 -8.70 14.78
C THR A 469 -9.87 -7.22 14.54
N ALA A 470 -8.92 -6.86 13.66
CA ALA A 470 -8.67 -5.47 13.26
C ALA A 470 -9.88 -4.85 12.56
N GLN A 471 -10.56 -5.59 11.67
CA GLN A 471 -11.78 -5.13 11.00
C GLN A 471 -12.93 -4.88 11.99
N ARG A 472 -12.98 -5.63 13.09
CA ARG A 472 -13.94 -5.42 14.19
C ARG A 472 -13.56 -4.26 15.10
N GLY A 473 -12.42 -3.62 14.89
CA GLY A 473 -11.90 -2.52 15.70
C GLY A 473 -11.13 -2.96 16.95
N ASP A 474 -10.98 -4.25 17.20
CA ASP A 474 -10.22 -4.80 18.33
C ASP A 474 -8.73 -4.86 18.00
N ARG A 475 -8.07 -3.70 18.14
CA ARG A 475 -6.64 -3.56 17.84
C ARG A 475 -5.75 -4.36 18.78
N ALA A 476 -6.19 -4.60 20.03
CA ALA A 476 -5.39 -5.34 21.01
C ALA A 476 -5.37 -6.84 20.65
N ALA A 477 -6.54 -7.43 20.33
CA ALA A 477 -6.62 -8.80 19.87
C ALA A 477 -5.91 -9.01 18.52
N ALA A 478 -5.99 -8.01 17.61
CA ALA A 478 -5.26 -8.06 16.35
C ALA A 478 -3.74 -8.09 16.57
N LEU A 479 -3.21 -7.26 17.47
CA LEU A 479 -1.80 -7.27 17.85
C LEU A 479 -1.36 -8.61 18.45
N ASP A 480 -2.16 -9.20 19.36
CA ASP A 480 -1.84 -10.50 19.97
C ASP A 480 -1.81 -11.61 18.90
N ALA A 481 -2.79 -11.64 18.01
CA ALA A 481 -2.82 -12.58 16.90
C ALA A 481 -1.61 -12.41 15.96
N GLN A 482 -1.21 -11.16 15.67
CA GLN A 482 -0.04 -10.90 14.82
C GLN A 482 1.28 -11.32 15.49
N ARG A 483 1.40 -11.16 16.81
CA ARG A 483 2.54 -11.72 17.56
C ARG A 483 2.64 -13.24 17.45
N ARG A 484 1.49 -13.94 17.47
CA ARG A 484 1.45 -15.38 17.26
C ARG A 484 1.82 -15.77 15.83
N ALA A 485 1.43 -14.99 14.83
CA ALA A 485 1.85 -15.21 13.45
C ALA A 485 3.38 -15.12 13.31
N VAL A 486 4.00 -14.11 13.90
CA VAL A 486 5.47 -13.97 13.93
C VAL A 486 6.13 -15.11 14.74
N ALA A 487 5.53 -15.56 15.82
CA ALA A 487 6.05 -16.67 16.60
C ALA A 487 5.99 -18.01 15.84
N ALA A 488 4.98 -18.20 14.98
CA ALA A 488 4.84 -19.38 14.14
C ALA A 488 5.86 -19.41 12.99
N ASP A 489 6.18 -18.25 12.41
CA ASP A 489 7.22 -18.09 11.39
C ASP A 489 8.07 -16.82 11.65
N PRO A 490 9.11 -16.89 12.51
CA PRO A 490 9.92 -15.73 12.86
C PRO A 490 10.74 -15.13 11.71
N ARG A 491 10.93 -15.89 10.63
CA ARG A 491 11.67 -15.44 9.45
C ARG A 491 10.79 -14.85 8.36
N ASN A 492 9.48 -14.90 8.51
CA ASN A 492 8.55 -14.35 7.55
C ASN A 492 8.54 -12.81 7.65
N PRO A 493 9.08 -12.09 6.66
CA PRO A 493 9.18 -10.63 6.71
C PRO A 493 7.79 -9.98 6.63
N GLN A 494 6.82 -10.63 5.98
CA GLN A 494 5.46 -10.11 5.87
C GLN A 494 4.75 -10.09 7.23
N HIS A 495 4.86 -11.16 8.02
CA HIS A 495 4.30 -11.19 9.38
C HIS A 495 4.91 -10.13 10.29
N ARG A 496 6.21 -9.91 10.18
CA ARG A 496 6.91 -8.87 10.94
C ARG A 496 6.51 -7.46 10.50
N LEU A 497 6.34 -7.24 9.19
CA LEU A 497 5.84 -5.98 8.66
C LEU A 497 4.42 -5.67 9.20
N GLU A 498 3.54 -6.65 9.16
CA GLU A 498 2.19 -6.54 9.71
C GLU A 498 2.18 -6.35 11.23
N LEU A 499 3.17 -6.92 11.95
CA LEU A 499 3.37 -6.67 13.38
C LEU A 499 3.78 -5.20 13.63
N ILE A 500 4.66 -4.64 12.81
CA ILE A 500 5.04 -3.22 12.87
C ILE A 500 3.81 -2.33 12.68
N ASP A 501 2.94 -2.67 11.72
CA ASP A 501 1.70 -1.94 11.47
C ASP A 501 0.72 -2.06 12.65
N ALA A 502 0.56 -3.26 13.21
CA ALA A 502 -0.29 -3.49 14.38
C ALA A 502 0.20 -2.74 15.63
N LEU A 503 1.52 -2.72 15.90
CA LEU A 503 2.13 -1.94 16.96
C LEU A 503 1.88 -0.43 16.76
N THR A 504 2.03 0.04 15.53
CA THR A 504 1.76 1.44 15.16
C THR A 504 0.29 1.79 15.37
N ALA A 505 -0.63 0.89 15.03
CA ALA A 505 -2.07 1.10 15.18
C ALA A 505 -2.53 1.22 16.63
N VAL A 506 -1.84 0.59 17.59
CA VAL A 506 -2.09 0.74 19.03
C VAL A 506 -1.29 1.90 19.67
N GLY A 507 -0.45 2.59 18.89
CA GLY A 507 0.38 3.72 19.37
C GLY A 507 1.70 3.31 20.01
N ASP A 508 2.11 2.04 19.97
CA ASP A 508 3.42 1.57 20.45
C ASP A 508 4.50 1.83 19.40
N THR A 509 4.88 3.09 19.24
CA THR A 509 5.89 3.52 18.26
C THR A 509 7.28 2.99 18.59
N GLU A 510 7.60 2.84 19.89
CA GLU A 510 8.88 2.24 20.32
C GLU A 510 8.95 0.76 20.00
N GLY A 511 7.86 0.03 20.22
CA GLY A 511 7.73 -1.38 19.85
C GLY A 511 7.89 -1.58 18.33
N ALA A 512 7.22 -0.75 17.54
CA ALA A 512 7.33 -0.77 16.09
C ALA A 512 8.77 -0.49 15.60
N THR A 513 9.47 0.45 16.26
CA THR A 513 10.87 0.77 15.93
C THR A 513 11.81 -0.38 16.33
N ARG A 514 11.59 -1.02 17.49
CA ARG A 514 12.38 -2.19 17.90
C ARG A 514 12.21 -3.35 16.93
N GLU A 515 10.98 -3.64 16.49
CA GLU A 515 10.71 -4.70 15.53
C GLU A 515 11.34 -4.41 14.16
N ALA A 516 11.25 -3.17 13.68
CA ALA A 516 11.91 -2.74 12.45
C ALA A 516 13.43 -2.93 12.50
N ARG A 517 14.07 -2.60 13.62
CA ARG A 517 15.50 -2.86 13.83
C ARG A 517 15.81 -4.35 13.84
N ALA A 518 15.00 -5.14 14.54
CA ALA A 518 15.19 -6.59 14.57
C ALA A 518 15.07 -7.23 13.16
N MET A 519 14.17 -6.71 12.31
CA MET A 519 14.10 -7.12 10.89
C MET A 519 15.36 -6.76 10.11
N ALA A 520 15.85 -5.53 10.28
CA ALA A 520 17.06 -5.04 9.61
C ALA A 520 18.30 -5.82 10.03
N ASP A 521 18.44 -6.09 11.33
CA ASP A 521 19.56 -6.86 11.92
C ASP A 521 19.53 -8.34 11.49
N ALA A 522 18.32 -8.89 11.30
CA ALA A 522 18.14 -10.27 10.81
C ALA A 522 18.33 -10.41 9.29
N GLY A 523 18.61 -9.32 8.56
CA GLY A 523 18.77 -9.33 7.10
C GLY A 523 17.47 -9.64 6.33
N LEU A 524 16.30 -9.39 6.94
CA LEU A 524 15.01 -9.70 6.33
C LEU A 524 14.52 -8.61 5.35
N LEU A 525 15.21 -7.48 5.27
CA LEU A 525 14.80 -6.39 4.37
C LEU A 525 14.91 -6.78 2.89
N ASP A 526 15.91 -7.60 2.54
CA ASP A 526 16.08 -8.07 1.16
C ASP A 526 14.99 -9.05 0.69
N ALA A 527 14.16 -9.52 1.61
CA ALA A 527 13.00 -10.36 1.33
C ALA A 527 11.71 -9.56 1.13
N LEU A 528 11.78 -8.24 1.25
CA LEU A 528 10.66 -7.33 1.00
C LEU A 528 10.78 -6.66 -0.37
N PRO A 529 9.68 -6.22 -0.97
CA PRO A 529 9.75 -5.27 -2.08
C PRO A 529 10.54 -4.02 -1.67
N PRO A 530 11.34 -3.42 -2.56
CA PRO A 530 12.25 -2.31 -2.22
C PRO A 530 11.58 -1.15 -1.48
N LEU A 531 10.37 -0.76 -1.89
CA LEU A 531 9.64 0.32 -1.22
C LEU A 531 9.26 -0.02 0.23
N SER A 532 8.82 -1.25 0.49
CA SER A 532 8.52 -1.72 1.84
C SER A 532 9.78 -1.81 2.70
N ALA A 533 10.86 -2.34 2.14
CA ALA A 533 12.17 -2.40 2.79
C ALA A 533 12.69 -1.00 3.17
N ALA A 534 12.51 -0.01 2.30
CA ALA A 534 12.88 1.38 2.54
C ALA A 534 12.17 1.95 3.77
N TYR A 535 10.86 1.78 3.87
CA TYR A 535 10.09 2.28 5.00
C TYR A 535 10.41 1.56 6.32
N VAL A 536 10.69 0.24 6.29
CA VAL A 536 11.15 -0.49 7.48
C VAL A 536 12.51 -0.01 7.92
N ALA A 537 13.47 0.15 7.00
CA ALA A 537 14.80 0.69 7.28
C ALA A 537 14.72 2.11 7.86
N GLN A 538 13.88 2.98 7.28
CA GLN A 538 13.65 4.34 7.78
C GLN A 538 13.08 4.32 9.21
N ARG A 539 12.14 3.43 9.52
CA ARG A 539 11.59 3.26 10.87
C ARG A 539 12.62 2.72 11.85
N ALA A 540 13.51 1.85 11.39
CA ALA A 540 14.64 1.35 12.19
C ALA A 540 15.67 2.44 12.53
N GLY A 541 15.65 3.57 11.82
CA GLY A 541 16.62 4.66 11.91
C GLY A 541 17.89 4.41 11.07
N ASP A 542 17.85 3.44 10.16
CA ASP A 542 18.92 3.17 9.20
C ASP A 542 18.65 3.90 7.88
N ASP A 543 18.85 5.20 7.89
CA ASP A 543 18.58 6.06 6.74
C ASP A 543 19.45 5.73 5.52
N ARG A 544 20.66 5.17 5.74
CA ARG A 544 21.53 4.75 4.64
C ARG A 544 20.92 3.57 3.85
N ARG A 545 20.47 2.52 4.55
CA ARG A 545 19.74 1.42 3.89
C ARG A 545 18.42 1.88 3.31
N ALA A 546 17.68 2.73 4.04
CA ALA A 546 16.43 3.30 3.56
C ALA A 546 16.61 4.02 2.22
N SER A 547 17.62 4.90 2.13
CA SER A 547 17.93 5.61 0.89
C SER A 547 18.31 4.66 -0.25
N THR A 548 19.06 3.60 0.04
CA THR A 548 19.43 2.58 -0.97
C THR A 548 18.20 1.87 -1.51
N TYR A 549 17.26 1.44 -0.63
CA TYR A 549 16.03 0.77 -1.05
C TYR A 549 15.05 1.73 -1.76
N PHE A 550 14.98 3.00 -1.36
CA PHE A 550 14.22 4.00 -2.11
C PHE A 550 14.76 4.19 -3.52
N ALA A 551 16.08 4.23 -3.69
CA ALA A 551 16.71 4.32 -5.00
C ALA A 551 16.42 3.07 -5.86
N GLN A 552 16.48 1.87 -5.29
CA GLN A 552 16.10 0.64 -5.97
C GLN A 552 14.62 0.63 -6.39
N ALA A 553 13.73 1.13 -5.52
CA ALA A 553 12.31 1.26 -5.86
C ALA A 553 12.09 2.26 -7.00
N ASP A 554 12.86 3.34 -7.03
CA ASP A 554 12.81 4.37 -8.07
C ASP A 554 13.32 3.85 -9.41
N GLU A 555 14.46 3.16 -9.42
CA GLU A 555 15.02 2.50 -10.61
C GLU A 555 14.08 1.44 -11.20
N ALA A 556 13.32 0.75 -10.33
CA ALA A 556 12.30 -0.21 -10.74
C ALA A 556 10.96 0.45 -11.17
N GLY A 557 10.84 1.77 -11.12
CA GLY A 557 9.59 2.49 -11.40
C GLY A 557 8.49 2.27 -10.36
N GLN A 558 8.84 1.81 -9.16
CA GLN A 558 7.92 1.47 -8.06
C GLN A 558 7.85 2.55 -6.98
N LEU A 559 8.63 3.63 -7.08
CA LEU A 559 8.58 4.76 -6.14
C LEU A 559 7.46 5.72 -6.53
N PRO A 560 6.35 5.78 -5.77
CA PRO A 560 5.30 6.75 -6.05
C PRO A 560 5.79 8.18 -5.83
N GLU A 561 5.35 9.14 -6.64
CA GLU A 561 5.79 10.54 -6.53
C GLU A 561 5.50 11.16 -5.14
N GLN A 562 4.40 10.76 -4.48
CA GLN A 562 4.11 11.19 -3.10
C GLN A 562 5.12 10.66 -2.06
N ALA A 563 5.89 9.63 -2.37
CA ALA A 563 6.90 9.07 -1.48
C ALA A 563 8.29 9.71 -1.68
N THR A 564 8.46 10.54 -2.73
CA THR A 564 9.75 11.17 -3.04
C THR A 564 10.24 12.10 -1.92
N GLY A 565 9.33 12.74 -1.17
CA GLY A 565 9.68 13.50 0.01
C GLY A 565 10.32 12.65 1.11
N ASP A 566 9.77 11.47 1.39
CA ASP A 566 10.30 10.52 2.37
C ASP A 566 11.67 9.98 1.94
N ALA A 567 11.83 9.67 0.65
CA ALA A 567 13.09 9.27 0.06
C ALA A 567 14.15 10.39 0.17
N GLY A 568 13.75 11.65 -0.08
CA GLY A 568 14.61 12.83 0.07
C GLY A 568 15.11 13.00 1.51
N TYR A 569 14.22 12.88 2.51
CA TYR A 569 14.64 12.99 3.91
C TYR A 569 15.54 11.83 4.36
N SER A 570 15.31 10.61 3.87
CA SER A 570 16.23 9.50 4.14
C SER A 570 17.62 9.74 3.51
N ALA A 571 17.67 10.22 2.27
CA ALA A 571 18.92 10.55 1.60
C ALA A 571 19.64 11.71 2.32
N TYR A 572 18.91 12.74 2.78
CA TYR A 572 19.44 13.85 3.57
C TYR A 572 20.12 13.36 4.86
N ARG A 573 19.44 12.54 5.65
CA ARG A 573 20.01 11.97 6.89
C ARG A 573 21.15 10.99 6.64
N ALA A 574 21.11 10.31 5.47
CA ALA A 574 22.20 9.44 5.01
C ALA A 574 23.39 10.22 4.44
N THR A 575 23.32 11.55 4.32
CA THR A 575 24.33 12.44 3.72
C THR A 575 24.58 12.21 2.23
N PHE A 576 23.54 11.84 1.50
CA PHE A 576 23.53 11.68 0.05
C PHE A 576 22.93 12.93 -0.62
N ASP A 577 23.60 14.08 -0.50
CA ASP A 577 23.06 15.39 -0.82
C ASP A 577 22.53 15.52 -2.26
N ALA A 578 23.25 15.01 -3.25
CA ALA A 578 22.81 15.06 -4.64
C ALA A 578 21.52 14.27 -4.88
N LEU A 579 21.38 13.11 -4.25
CA LEU A 579 20.21 12.28 -4.32
C LEU A 579 19.04 12.92 -3.57
N ALA A 580 19.29 13.46 -2.38
CA ALA A 580 18.31 14.19 -1.58
C ALA A 580 17.75 15.39 -2.36
N ALA A 581 18.62 16.20 -2.98
CA ALA A 581 18.23 17.34 -3.81
C ALA A 581 17.31 16.92 -4.96
N SER A 582 17.63 15.81 -5.65
CA SER A 582 16.81 15.31 -6.75
C SER A 582 15.40 14.89 -6.29
N TYR A 583 15.30 14.18 -5.17
CA TYR A 583 14.03 13.77 -4.60
C TYR A 583 13.20 14.94 -4.05
N PHE A 584 13.84 15.92 -3.39
CA PHE A 584 13.12 17.10 -2.92
C PHE A 584 12.57 17.93 -4.09
N LYS A 585 13.30 18.06 -5.23
CA LYS A 585 12.74 18.70 -6.43
C LYS A 585 11.49 18.01 -6.91
N ARG A 586 11.51 16.69 -7.08
CA ARG A 586 10.35 15.88 -7.48
C ARG A 586 9.19 16.03 -6.50
N ALA A 587 9.47 15.99 -5.20
CA ALA A 587 8.45 16.18 -4.17
C ALA A 587 7.80 17.57 -4.21
N ILE A 588 8.59 18.63 -4.49
CA ILE A 588 8.09 20.00 -4.66
C ILE A 588 7.25 20.11 -5.94
N ASP A 589 7.71 19.56 -7.05
CA ASP A 589 6.99 19.53 -8.32
C ASP A 589 5.63 18.82 -8.15
N TYR A 590 5.62 17.62 -7.55
CA TYR A 590 4.41 16.87 -7.27
C TYR A 590 3.46 17.61 -6.32
N GLY A 591 3.98 18.18 -5.23
CA GLY A 591 3.17 18.92 -4.24
C GLY A 591 2.57 20.20 -4.79
N THR A 592 3.24 20.83 -5.78
CA THR A 592 2.80 22.08 -6.44
C THR A 592 1.80 21.79 -7.56
N SER A 593 1.97 20.70 -8.30
CA SER A 593 1.19 20.32 -9.49
C SER A 593 0.48 18.98 -9.28
N ALA A 594 -0.16 18.80 -8.12
CA ALA A 594 -0.84 17.53 -7.78
C ALA A 594 -1.82 17.10 -8.88
N PRO A 595 -1.86 15.78 -9.21
CA PRO A 595 -2.80 15.25 -10.20
C PRO A 595 -4.28 15.49 -9.79
N PRO A 596 -5.22 15.49 -10.75
CA PRO A 596 -6.64 15.62 -10.45
C PRO A 596 -7.10 14.57 -9.43
N GLY A 597 -7.75 15.03 -8.35
CA GLY A 597 -8.23 14.16 -7.26
C GLY A 597 -7.26 13.98 -6.09
N VAL A 598 -6.04 14.50 -6.18
CA VAL A 598 -5.07 14.54 -5.08
C VAL A 598 -5.04 15.97 -4.50
N ALA A 599 -5.13 16.09 -3.19
CA ALA A 599 -4.99 17.39 -2.54
C ALA A 599 -3.56 17.91 -2.71
N PRO A 600 -3.36 19.17 -3.14
CA PRO A 600 -2.03 19.76 -3.24
C PRO A 600 -1.37 19.85 -1.85
N ALA A 601 -0.05 19.85 -1.82
CA ALA A 601 0.69 20.03 -0.59
C ALA A 601 0.40 21.40 0.04
N THR A 602 0.32 21.44 1.36
CA THR A 602 0.15 22.70 2.09
C THR A 602 1.37 23.61 1.94
N LEU A 603 1.19 24.92 2.14
CA LEU A 603 2.31 25.88 2.11
C LEU A 603 3.42 25.51 3.10
N VAL A 604 3.06 24.94 4.27
CA VAL A 604 4.04 24.48 5.26
C VAL A 604 4.84 23.30 4.74
N GLN A 605 4.18 22.28 4.21
CA GLN A 605 4.85 21.11 3.62
C GLN A 605 5.80 21.51 2.48
N LEU A 606 5.35 22.40 1.59
CA LEU A 606 6.22 22.93 0.53
C LEU A 606 7.39 23.74 1.08
N GLN A 607 7.16 24.52 2.15
CA GLN A 607 8.22 25.27 2.82
C GLN A 607 9.26 24.32 3.44
N ASP A 608 8.84 23.24 4.09
CA ASP A 608 9.73 22.27 4.70
C ASP A 608 10.59 21.55 3.64
N LEU A 609 9.98 21.14 2.52
CA LEU A 609 10.71 20.56 1.40
C LEU A 609 11.72 21.54 0.79
N ARG A 610 11.34 22.82 0.61
CA ARG A 610 12.24 23.87 0.09
C ARG A 610 13.35 24.23 1.08
N ASN A 611 13.09 24.16 2.38
CA ASN A 611 14.12 24.28 3.40
C ASN A 611 15.13 23.14 3.29
N ALA A 612 14.65 21.90 3.23
CA ALA A 612 15.51 20.73 3.10
C ALA A 612 16.31 20.74 1.79
N HIS A 613 15.71 21.16 0.67
CA HIS A 613 16.43 21.32 -0.60
C HIS A 613 17.53 22.38 -0.49
N ALA A 614 17.24 23.54 0.11
CA ALA A 614 18.22 24.60 0.32
C ALA A 614 19.37 24.15 1.23
N ASP A 615 19.12 23.27 2.21
CA ASP A 615 20.16 22.76 3.12
C ASP A 615 21.17 21.85 2.39
N VAL A 616 20.70 21.01 1.46
CA VAL A 616 21.57 20.07 0.71
C VAL A 616 22.23 20.70 -0.51
N THR A 617 21.82 21.90 -0.92
CA THR A 617 22.38 22.57 -2.12
C THR A 617 23.24 23.77 -1.82
N ARG A 618 23.34 24.19 -0.54
CA ARG A 618 24.16 25.35 -0.14
C ARG A 618 25.44 24.94 0.54
N ASP A 619 26.51 24.93 -0.21
CA ASP A 619 27.84 24.56 0.27
C ASP A 619 28.65 25.73 0.80
N TRP A 620 28.25 26.98 0.55
CA TRP A 620 28.94 28.19 0.98
C TRP A 620 27.94 29.30 1.32
N GLY A 621 28.43 30.25 2.10
CA GLY A 621 27.71 31.47 2.42
C GLY A 621 28.65 32.58 2.86
N ALA A 622 28.05 33.76 3.00
CA ALA A 622 28.75 34.94 3.49
C ALA A 622 27.87 35.68 4.51
N ILE A 623 28.49 36.27 5.49
CA ILE A 623 27.86 37.04 6.53
C ILE A 623 28.55 38.38 6.67
N ALA A 624 27.80 39.49 6.63
CA ALA A 624 28.30 40.81 6.96
C ALA A 624 27.51 41.34 8.17
N SER A 625 28.21 41.96 9.09
CA SER A 625 27.59 42.49 10.29
C SER A 625 28.13 43.87 10.66
N VAL A 626 27.28 44.71 11.23
CA VAL A 626 27.61 45.91 11.94
C VAL A 626 26.90 45.89 13.25
N ASN A 627 27.61 46.04 14.34
CA ASN A 627 26.99 46.01 15.67
C ASN A 627 27.59 47.10 16.56
N TYR A 628 26.79 47.52 17.52
CA TYR A 628 27.19 48.37 18.65
C TYR A 628 26.83 47.64 19.94
N ARG A 629 27.84 47.33 20.73
CA ARG A 629 27.72 46.54 21.97
C ARG A 629 27.21 45.12 21.76
N GLY A 630 27.37 44.56 20.58
CA GLY A 630 27.07 43.16 20.31
C GLY A 630 25.59 42.78 20.23
N ALA A 631 24.64 43.72 20.04
CA ALA A 631 23.26 43.39 19.81
C ALA A 631 23.06 42.73 18.43
N GLY A 632 22.12 41.79 18.39
CA GLY A 632 21.76 41.08 17.13
C GLY A 632 22.80 40.06 16.67
N LEU A 633 23.74 39.66 17.52
CA LEU A 633 24.67 38.58 17.25
C LEU A 633 23.86 37.26 17.01
N GLN A 634 24.09 36.64 15.87
CA GLN A 634 23.45 35.38 15.55
C GLN A 634 24.34 34.22 16.00
N PRO A 635 23.74 33.05 16.31
CA PRO A 635 24.51 31.86 16.67
C PRO A 635 25.55 31.52 15.60
N GLY A 636 26.79 31.33 16.02
CA GLY A 636 27.90 31.00 15.12
C GLY A 636 28.49 32.18 14.34
N VAL A 637 27.93 33.38 14.43
CA VAL A 637 28.37 34.62 13.78
C VAL A 637 28.90 35.62 14.80
N SER A 638 29.31 35.19 15.96
CA SER A 638 29.94 36.17 16.85
C SER A 638 31.22 36.65 16.18
N THR A 639 31.19 37.93 15.82
CA THR A 639 32.44 38.66 15.60
C THR A 639 33.08 38.72 16.98
N GLY A 640 34.08 37.88 17.21
CA GLY A 640 34.75 37.83 18.50
C GLY A 640 35.09 39.25 18.92
N GLU A 641 34.58 39.68 20.07
CA GLU A 641 34.87 41.00 20.60
C GLU A 641 36.39 41.15 20.67
N VAL A 642 36.89 42.28 20.23
CA VAL A 642 38.28 42.62 20.49
C VAL A 642 38.45 42.78 21.99
N PRO A 643 39.27 41.96 22.67
CA PRO A 643 39.40 42.02 24.12
C PRO A 643 39.71 43.47 24.62
N GLY A 644 38.99 43.87 25.64
CA GLY A 644 39.17 45.18 26.27
C GLY A 644 38.32 46.31 25.69
N SER A 645 37.46 46.07 24.71
CA SER A 645 36.61 47.06 24.03
C SER A 645 35.13 46.74 24.18
N TYR A 646 34.31 47.65 24.76
CA TYR A 646 32.89 47.36 24.99
C TYR A 646 31.91 48.50 24.61
N ASN A 647 32.38 49.65 24.20
CA ASN A 647 31.56 50.79 23.72
C ASN A 647 31.97 51.18 22.31
N ASN A 648 32.07 50.22 21.43
CA ASN A 648 32.54 50.36 20.05
C ASN A 648 31.48 49.96 19.04
N TRP A 649 31.59 50.56 17.86
CA TRP A 649 30.96 50.09 16.66
C TRP A 649 31.90 49.13 15.99
N GLN A 650 31.47 47.90 15.81
CA GLN A 650 32.23 46.84 15.17
C GLN A 650 31.60 46.48 13.84
N MET A 651 32.37 46.26 12.81
CA MET A 651 31.93 45.69 11.54
C MET A 651 32.77 44.47 11.18
N GLY A 652 32.13 43.47 10.51
CA GLY A 652 32.82 42.27 10.10
C GLY A 652 32.18 41.64 8.88
N VAL A 653 33.01 40.91 8.17
CA VAL A 653 32.58 40.04 7.05
C VAL A 653 33.20 38.68 7.25
N GLU A 654 32.41 37.64 7.08
CA GLU A 654 32.80 36.25 7.14
C GLU A 654 32.35 35.55 5.87
N GLY A 655 33.22 34.72 5.28
CA GLY A 655 32.85 33.73 4.26
C GLY A 655 33.08 32.33 4.83
N TYR A 656 32.18 31.42 4.60
CA TYR A 656 32.31 30.02 5.01
C TYR A 656 32.03 29.06 3.87
N TRP A 657 32.61 27.87 3.98
CA TRP A 657 32.45 26.77 3.04
C TRP A 657 32.28 25.45 3.79
N ARG A 658 31.40 24.59 3.30
CA ARG A 658 31.10 23.25 3.79
C ARG A 658 31.77 22.20 2.90
N PRO A 659 33.00 21.80 3.20
CA PRO A 659 33.76 20.87 2.33
C PRO A 659 33.11 19.48 2.21
N PHE A 660 32.27 19.12 3.13
CA PHE A 660 31.58 17.83 3.17
C PHE A 660 30.07 17.93 2.86
N GLY A 661 29.62 19.08 2.33
CA GLY A 661 28.21 19.35 2.07
C GLY A 661 27.36 19.39 3.34
N SER A 662 26.11 18.98 3.21
CA SER A 662 25.21 18.77 4.34
C SER A 662 25.54 17.45 5.05
N LEU A 663 25.64 17.48 6.36
CA LEU A 663 25.85 16.27 7.18
C LEU A 663 24.55 15.91 7.96
N GLY A 664 23.40 16.12 7.32
CA GLY A 664 22.09 16.02 7.97
C GLY A 664 21.90 17.15 8.99
N ASP A 665 21.55 16.82 10.23
CA ASP A 665 21.39 17.80 11.32
C ASP A 665 22.73 18.24 11.95
N ARG A 666 23.86 17.76 11.42
CA ARG A 666 25.24 18.18 11.80
C ARG A 666 25.80 19.09 10.73
N ASN A 667 26.85 19.84 11.03
CA ASN A 667 27.62 20.57 10.03
C ASN A 667 29.10 20.63 10.36
N PHE A 668 29.91 20.86 9.33
CA PHE A 668 31.29 21.22 9.45
C PHE A 668 31.59 22.35 8.44
N GLU A 669 32.19 23.43 8.90
CA GLU A 669 32.45 24.61 8.09
C GLU A 669 33.87 25.08 8.32
N VAL A 670 34.54 25.44 7.22
CA VAL A 670 35.79 26.20 7.22
C VAL A 670 35.43 27.63 6.90
N TYR A 671 35.96 28.58 7.61
CA TYR A 671 35.61 29.97 7.43
C TYR A 671 36.84 30.89 7.51
N ALA A 672 36.72 32.04 6.86
CA ALA A 672 37.62 33.17 7.02
C ALA A 672 36.80 34.40 7.31
N ARG A 673 37.29 35.25 8.21
CA ARG A 673 36.60 36.48 8.59
C ARG A 673 37.61 37.64 8.80
N VAL A 674 37.09 38.83 8.58
CA VAL A 674 37.79 40.06 8.90
C VAL A 674 36.81 40.98 9.64
N TYR A 675 37.27 41.58 10.71
CA TYR A 675 36.47 42.52 11.45
C TYR A 675 37.35 43.66 12.04
N GLN A 676 36.73 44.77 12.29
CA GLN A 676 37.39 45.95 12.88
C GLN A 676 36.42 46.80 13.69
N ASP A 677 36.93 47.57 14.61
CA ASP A 677 36.20 48.64 15.32
C ASP A 677 36.21 49.89 14.48
N VAL A 678 35.04 50.31 13.96
CA VAL A 678 34.94 51.54 13.12
C VAL A 678 34.73 52.82 13.91
N GLY A 679 34.32 52.70 15.15
CA GLY A 679 34.18 53.80 16.07
C GLY A 679 34.18 53.34 17.52
N ALA A 680 34.86 54.03 18.40
CA ALA A 680 34.92 53.69 19.81
C ALA A 680 34.70 54.95 20.64
N LYS A 681 34.22 54.78 21.88
CA LYS A 681 34.00 55.87 22.81
C LYS A 681 35.30 56.18 23.58
N GLY A 682 35.65 57.47 23.68
CA GLY A 682 36.88 57.96 24.38
C GLY A 682 38.11 57.67 23.56
N ASP A 683 39.24 57.38 24.26
CA ASP A 683 40.55 57.13 23.64
C ASP A 683 40.74 55.66 23.19
N ALA A 684 39.69 54.87 23.14
CA ALA A 684 39.77 53.49 22.69
C ALA A 684 40.15 53.41 21.20
N PRO A 685 40.97 52.44 20.80
CA PRO A 685 41.41 52.33 19.40
C PRO A 685 40.25 52.04 18.47
N SER A 686 40.26 52.61 17.29
CA SER A 686 39.28 52.37 16.19
C SER A 686 39.93 52.46 14.84
N GLY A 687 39.20 52.10 13.81
CA GLY A 687 39.61 52.08 12.42
C GLY A 687 40.56 50.93 12.09
N ILE A 688 41.33 51.05 11.02
CA ILE A 688 42.19 50.01 10.45
C ILE A 688 43.25 49.46 11.45
N SER A 689 43.61 50.26 12.47
CA SER A 689 44.56 49.81 13.50
C SER A 689 44.02 48.63 14.35
N THR A 690 42.70 48.44 14.39
CA THR A 690 42.03 47.33 15.08
C THR A 690 41.63 46.17 14.16
N ALA A 691 41.92 46.28 12.87
CA ALA A 691 41.53 45.26 11.91
C ALA A 691 42.16 43.90 12.23
N LEU A 692 41.32 42.90 12.36
CA LEU A 692 41.70 41.54 12.75
C LEU A 692 41.12 40.54 11.76
N GLY A 693 41.99 39.70 11.18
CA GLY A 693 41.61 38.55 10.37
C GLY A 693 41.50 37.30 11.24
N ALA A 694 40.71 36.36 10.84
CA ALA A 694 40.71 35.02 11.41
C ALA A 694 40.45 33.97 10.34
N ILE A 695 41.10 32.82 10.47
CA ILE A 695 40.80 31.61 9.68
C ILE A 695 40.57 30.49 10.68
N GLY A 696 39.48 29.74 10.50
CA GLY A 696 39.12 28.70 11.43
C GLY A 696 38.21 27.62 10.83
N ALA A 697 37.87 26.65 11.68
CA ALA A 697 36.89 25.67 11.40
C ALA A 697 35.88 25.59 12.56
N ARG A 698 34.64 25.28 12.23
CA ARG A 698 33.59 25.08 13.22
C ARG A 698 32.78 23.85 12.87
N ALA A 699 32.29 23.17 13.88
CA ALA A 699 31.45 21.97 13.74
C ALA A 699 30.30 21.99 14.73
N LYS A 700 29.15 21.53 14.29
CA LYS A 700 28.03 21.08 15.12
C LYS A 700 28.09 19.53 15.17
N PRO A 701 28.69 18.93 16.23
CA PRO A 701 28.95 17.50 16.26
C PRO A 701 27.74 16.65 16.61
N PHE A 702 26.71 17.23 17.25
CA PHE A 702 25.54 16.54 17.76
C PHE A 702 24.28 16.92 16.99
N GLU A 703 23.46 15.92 16.64
CA GLU A 703 22.17 16.15 15.98
C GLU A 703 21.12 16.75 16.93
N SER A 704 21.14 16.30 18.20
CA SER A 704 20.13 16.64 19.22
C SER A 704 20.37 17.96 19.91
N ILE A 705 21.57 18.51 19.84
CA ILE A 705 22.00 19.74 20.54
C ILE A 705 22.57 20.71 19.54
N ASN A 706 22.03 21.93 19.50
CA ASN A 706 22.54 22.97 18.61
C ASN A 706 23.75 23.67 19.24
N ALA A 707 24.78 22.89 19.56
CA ALA A 707 26.05 23.35 20.07
C ALA A 707 27.13 23.32 18.97
N VAL A 708 27.88 24.38 18.87
CA VAL A 708 28.93 24.58 17.87
C VAL A 708 30.28 24.74 18.58
N VAL A 709 31.26 23.95 18.21
CA VAL A 709 32.66 24.12 18.62
C VAL A 709 33.40 24.76 17.47
N ALA A 710 34.17 25.81 17.74
CA ALA A 710 34.99 26.49 16.74
C ALA A 710 36.42 26.66 17.24
N PHE A 711 37.37 26.50 16.34
CA PHE A 711 38.80 26.79 16.59
C PHE A 711 39.36 27.62 15.44
N GLU A 712 39.98 28.75 15.78
CA GLU A 712 40.44 29.72 14.79
C GLU A 712 41.76 30.32 15.14
N ARG A 713 42.51 30.70 14.12
CA ARG A 713 43.73 31.49 14.19
C ARG A 713 43.41 32.94 13.96
N LEU A 714 43.68 33.80 14.94
CA LEU A 714 43.59 35.26 14.85
C LEU A 714 44.87 35.81 14.21
N ILE A 715 44.71 36.63 13.18
CA ILE A 715 45.77 37.17 12.37
C ILE A 715 45.67 38.69 12.44
N PRO A 716 46.65 39.39 13.10
CA PRO A 716 46.61 40.83 13.18
C PRO A 716 46.85 41.47 11.79
N ILE A 717 45.88 42.27 11.36
CA ILE A 717 45.99 43.12 10.17
C ILE A 717 46.38 44.54 10.60
N GLY A 718 45.72 45.04 11.64
CA GLY A 718 45.99 46.34 12.25
C GLY A 718 47.06 46.25 13.31
N SER A 719 47.72 47.39 13.60
CA SER A 719 48.84 47.44 14.52
C SER A 719 48.49 47.19 15.99
N ARG A 720 47.20 47.21 16.34
CA ARG A 720 46.69 46.99 17.69
C ARG A 720 45.90 45.69 17.82
N ALA A 721 45.74 44.92 16.73
CA ALA A 721 45.06 43.64 16.71
C ALA A 721 45.90 42.55 17.37
N PRO A 722 45.34 41.66 18.18
CA PRO A 722 46.08 40.56 18.82
C PRO A 722 46.34 39.41 17.84
N SER A 723 47.43 38.69 18.11
CA SER A 723 47.71 37.40 17.43
C SER A 723 47.51 36.30 18.44
N ASP A 724 46.55 35.40 18.23
CA ASP A 724 46.24 34.32 19.13
C ASP A 724 45.56 33.15 18.43
N TRP A 725 45.33 32.07 19.18
CA TRP A 725 44.40 30.99 18.85
C TRP A 725 43.19 31.16 19.74
N LEU A 726 41.99 31.02 19.19
CA LEU A 726 40.75 31.14 19.90
C LEU A 726 39.94 29.85 19.78
N LEU A 727 39.62 29.27 20.94
CA LEU A 727 38.68 28.17 21.07
C LEU A 727 37.34 28.75 21.53
N ARG A 728 36.25 28.40 20.81
CA ARG A 728 34.89 28.82 21.11
C ARG A 728 33.94 27.63 21.25
N LEU A 729 33.03 27.76 22.17
CA LEU A 729 31.86 26.88 22.33
C LEU A 729 30.64 27.78 22.37
N ALA A 730 29.74 27.57 21.40
CA ALA A 730 28.49 28.32 21.32
C ALA A 730 27.30 27.38 21.34
N TYR A 731 26.19 27.83 21.89
CA TYR A 731 24.91 27.15 21.86
C TYR A 731 23.83 28.14 21.48
N SER A 732 22.88 27.70 20.69
CA SER A 732 21.68 28.47 20.37
C SER A 732 20.45 27.56 20.41
N GLY A 733 19.37 28.11 20.96
CA GLY A 733 18.10 27.45 21.07
C GLY A 733 16.94 28.40 20.79
N GLY A 734 15.73 27.85 20.85
CA GLY A 734 14.54 28.69 20.79
C GLY A 734 13.33 27.99 20.16
N ILE A 735 12.18 28.65 20.29
CA ILE A 735 10.90 28.28 19.67
C ILE A 735 10.46 29.40 18.75
N GLY A 736 9.89 29.06 17.60
CA GLY A 736 9.34 30.02 16.67
C GLY A 736 10.39 30.98 16.07
N THR A 737 11.64 30.55 16.00
CA THR A 737 12.73 31.32 15.40
C THR A 737 12.70 31.31 13.85
N GLU A 738 11.98 30.32 13.29
CA GLU A 738 11.79 30.21 11.85
C GLU A 738 10.56 30.99 11.36
N ARG A 739 10.59 31.37 10.09
CA ARG A 739 9.45 32.03 9.46
C ARG A 739 8.29 31.05 9.29
N ARG A 740 7.14 31.40 9.84
CA ARG A 740 5.90 30.61 9.72
C ARG A 740 5.02 31.16 8.58
N LEU A 741 4.43 30.22 7.78
CA LEU A 741 3.53 30.56 6.70
C LEU A 741 2.06 30.29 7.04
N ASP A 742 1.79 29.49 8.04
CA ASP A 742 0.47 29.05 8.48
C ASP A 742 -0.28 30.08 9.32
N VAL A 743 0.46 30.97 9.99
CA VAL A 743 -0.09 32.00 10.88
C VAL A 743 0.57 33.36 10.62
N PRO A 744 -0.15 34.49 10.81
CA PRO A 744 0.41 35.82 10.64
C PRO A 744 1.26 36.27 11.84
N SER A 745 1.13 35.63 13.01
CA SER A 745 1.96 35.93 14.18
C SER A 745 2.06 34.72 15.10
N TRP A 746 3.19 34.62 15.83
CA TRP A 746 3.47 33.50 16.73
C TRP A 746 4.39 33.94 17.89
N TRP A 747 4.41 33.13 18.96
CA TRP A 747 5.36 33.32 20.04
C TRP A 747 6.75 32.87 19.60
N THR A 748 7.75 33.70 19.93
CA THR A 748 9.17 33.42 19.68
C THR A 748 9.92 33.54 20.97
N VAL A 749 10.70 32.55 21.31
CA VAL A 749 11.71 32.57 22.35
C VAL A 749 12.99 32.12 21.70
N GLN A 750 14.07 32.88 21.88
CA GLN A 750 15.38 32.44 21.45
C GLN A 750 16.40 32.65 22.55
N ASP A 751 17.34 31.76 22.64
CA ASP A 751 18.42 31.79 23.59
C ASP A 751 19.75 31.55 22.85
N TYR A 752 20.76 32.23 23.34
CA TYR A 752 22.12 32.13 22.84
C TYR A 752 23.12 32.17 23.96
N GLY A 753 24.17 31.41 23.90
CA GLY A 753 25.31 31.45 24.79
C GLY A 753 26.59 31.09 24.05
N GLU A 754 27.66 31.84 24.32
CA GLU A 754 28.98 31.55 23.79
C GLU A 754 30.04 31.78 24.88
N ILE A 755 31.04 30.94 24.93
CA ILE A 755 32.25 31.11 25.71
C ILE A 755 33.46 30.94 24.80
N GLY A 756 34.50 31.74 25.02
CA GLY A 756 35.75 31.66 24.26
C GLY A 756 36.99 31.76 25.16
N HIS A 757 38.03 31.08 24.70
CA HIS A 757 39.33 31.05 25.38
C HIS A 757 40.44 31.43 24.38
N TYR A 758 41.14 32.49 24.68
CA TYR A 758 42.34 32.92 23.95
C TYR A 758 43.56 32.16 24.48
N VAL A 759 44.05 31.22 23.69
CA VAL A 759 45.04 30.21 24.13
C VAL A 759 46.36 30.84 24.60
N SER A 760 46.87 31.79 23.83
CA SER A 760 48.18 32.39 24.12
C SER A 760 48.11 33.47 25.23
N ASN A 761 47.06 34.28 25.20
CA ASN A 761 46.88 35.36 26.18
C ASN A 761 46.22 34.91 27.49
N GLY A 762 45.58 33.71 27.50
CA GLY A 762 44.90 33.17 28.66
C GLY A 762 43.61 33.90 29.02
N TRP A 763 43.07 34.75 28.12
CA TRP A 763 41.84 35.48 28.38
C TRP A 763 40.62 34.60 28.10
N ASN A 764 39.55 34.85 28.81
CA ASN A 764 38.27 34.18 28.63
C ASN A 764 37.18 35.21 28.44
N TYR A 765 36.24 34.93 27.55
CA TYR A 765 35.04 35.74 27.46
C TYR A 765 33.81 34.81 27.44
N GLY A 766 32.67 35.39 27.74
CA GLY A 766 31.40 34.70 27.64
C GLY A 766 30.27 35.68 27.45
N THR A 767 29.36 35.40 26.56
CA THR A 767 28.15 36.18 26.37
C THR A 767 26.95 35.27 26.30
N GLY A 768 25.82 35.74 26.77
CA GLY A 768 24.59 34.97 26.69
C GLY A 768 23.39 35.89 26.83
N TYR A 769 22.33 35.53 26.14
CA TYR A 769 21.05 36.20 26.26
C TYR A 769 19.88 35.25 26.02
N ILE A 770 18.73 35.66 26.53
CA ILE A 770 17.43 35.09 26.22
C ILE A 770 16.50 36.22 25.81
N GLU A 771 15.77 35.98 24.72
CA GLU A 771 14.79 36.92 24.17
C GLU A 771 13.44 36.22 24.06
N ALA A 772 12.36 36.88 24.53
CA ALA A 772 11.02 36.34 24.49
C ALA A 772 10.02 37.40 24.04
N GLY A 773 9.22 37.09 23.06
CA GLY A 773 8.28 38.01 22.48
C GLY A 773 7.35 37.39 21.47
N ARG A 774 6.74 38.19 20.63
CA ARG A 774 5.85 37.76 19.59
C ARG A 774 6.32 38.24 18.23
N THR A 775 6.49 37.35 17.28
CA THR A 775 6.83 37.67 15.89
C THR A 775 5.58 37.90 15.08
N TRP A 776 5.56 38.93 14.25
CA TRP A 776 4.52 39.24 13.26
C TRP A 776 5.13 39.21 11.87
N ARG A 777 4.43 38.60 10.92
CA ARG A 777 4.71 38.69 9.50
C ARG A 777 3.93 39.89 8.95
N LEU A 778 4.61 40.79 8.27
CA LEU A 778 4.03 42.01 7.72
C LEU A 778 3.55 41.81 6.28
N ASP A 779 2.55 40.98 6.10
CA ASP A 779 2.03 40.58 4.78
C ASP A 779 1.55 41.76 3.92
N THR A 780 1.12 42.85 4.53
CA THR A 780 0.71 44.08 3.84
C THR A 780 1.87 44.79 3.14
N ILE A 781 3.10 44.56 3.59
CA ILE A 781 4.32 45.11 3.01
C ILE A 781 5.02 44.03 2.18
N SER A 782 5.34 42.92 2.82
CA SER A 782 5.93 41.76 2.20
C SER A 782 5.75 40.53 3.09
N PRO A 783 5.34 39.36 2.53
CA PRO A 783 5.30 38.13 3.30
C PRO A 783 6.69 37.62 3.74
N LYS A 784 7.76 38.25 3.24
CA LYS A 784 9.15 37.99 3.61
C LYS A 784 9.67 38.88 4.75
N LEU A 785 8.85 39.81 5.21
CA LEU A 785 9.23 40.74 6.28
C LEU A 785 8.60 40.31 7.60
N THR A 786 9.43 40.16 8.63
CA THR A 786 8.99 39.84 9.99
C THR A 786 9.48 40.88 10.98
N VAL A 787 8.69 41.20 12.00
CA VAL A 787 9.03 42.07 13.11
C VAL A 787 8.85 41.31 14.42
N PHE A 788 9.83 41.40 15.28
CA PHE A 788 9.91 40.69 16.54
C PHE A 788 10.24 41.67 17.67
N PRO A 789 9.25 42.33 18.32
CA PRO A 789 9.43 42.98 19.60
C PRO A 789 9.53 41.94 20.72
N TYR A 790 10.49 42.13 21.62
CA TYR A 790 10.83 41.18 22.68
C TYR A 790 11.29 41.84 23.97
N ALA A 791 11.21 41.13 25.06
CA ALA A 791 11.95 41.35 26.29
C ALA A 791 13.27 40.56 26.21
N VAL A 792 14.33 41.12 26.73
CA VAL A 792 15.66 40.50 26.74
C VAL A 792 16.28 40.49 28.12
N ALA A 793 16.98 39.41 28.45
CA ALA A 793 17.93 39.35 29.57
C ALA A 793 19.26 38.86 29.02
N GLY A 794 20.35 39.54 29.35
CA GLY A 794 21.67 39.14 28.85
C GLY A 794 22.75 39.29 29.91
N VAL A 795 23.79 38.49 29.79
CA VAL A 795 24.99 38.47 30.61
C VAL A 795 26.22 38.54 29.70
N ASP A 796 27.21 39.23 30.17
CA ASP A 796 28.46 39.38 29.47
C ASP A 796 29.66 39.21 30.42
N TYR A 797 30.74 38.61 29.98
CA TYR A 797 31.96 38.39 30.74
C TYR A 797 33.18 38.56 29.88
N ASP A 798 34.15 39.34 30.31
CA ASP A 798 35.44 39.46 29.61
C ASP A 798 36.58 39.63 30.64
N SER A 799 37.43 38.65 30.76
CA SER A 799 38.54 38.62 31.72
C SER A 799 39.66 39.61 31.38
N SER A 800 39.69 40.11 30.13
CA SER A 800 40.67 41.13 29.72
C SER A 800 40.30 42.52 30.22
N ILE A 801 39.01 42.73 30.50
CA ILE A 801 38.50 43.99 31.11
C ILE A 801 38.51 43.90 32.63
N ASN A 802 37.75 42.96 33.15
CA ASN A 802 37.66 42.69 34.61
C ASN A 802 37.02 41.28 34.81
N ARG A 803 36.89 40.87 36.06
CA ARG A 803 36.28 39.57 36.39
C ARG A 803 34.78 39.66 36.76
N SER A 804 34.12 40.80 36.42
CA SER A 804 32.68 40.91 36.62
C SER A 804 31.90 40.26 35.52
N ALA A 805 30.70 39.77 35.85
CA ALA A 805 29.71 39.27 34.91
C ALA A 805 28.47 40.18 34.95
N PRO A 806 28.50 41.31 34.23
CA PRO A 806 27.39 42.27 34.22
C PRO A 806 26.14 41.67 33.60
N VAL A 807 24.98 41.89 34.26
CA VAL A 807 23.67 41.41 33.82
C VAL A 807 22.77 42.60 33.51
N GLY A 808 22.16 42.57 32.34
CA GLY A 808 21.19 43.55 31.87
C GLY A 808 19.86 42.91 31.49
N MET A 809 18.77 43.63 31.74
CA MET A 809 17.44 43.28 31.26
C MET A 809 16.84 44.43 30.48
N GLY A 810 16.06 44.16 29.47
CA GLY A 810 15.56 45.21 28.59
C GLY A 810 14.48 44.81 27.63
N VAL A 811 14.27 45.68 26.66
CA VAL A 811 13.34 45.45 25.55
C VAL A 811 14.03 45.77 24.23
N GLY A 812 13.58 45.10 23.18
CA GLY A 812 14.12 45.33 21.87
C GLY A 812 13.13 45.01 20.75
N VAL A 813 13.53 45.34 19.57
CA VAL A 813 12.83 44.97 18.34
C VAL A 813 13.85 44.51 17.29
N SER A 814 13.58 43.37 16.65
CA SER A 814 14.28 42.89 15.49
C SER A 814 13.36 42.91 14.26
N THR A 815 13.90 43.36 13.15
CA THR A 815 13.19 43.37 11.85
C THR A 815 14.02 42.59 10.88
N ARG A 816 13.43 41.51 10.35
CA ARG A 816 14.12 40.59 9.45
C ARG A 816 13.41 40.49 8.11
N TYR A 817 14.17 40.74 7.04
CA TYR A 817 13.72 40.53 5.67
C TYR A 817 14.45 39.35 5.05
N TRP A 818 13.63 38.35 4.65
CA TRP A 818 14.13 37.10 4.06
C TRP A 818 14.22 37.20 2.54
N PHE A 819 15.26 36.62 1.92
CA PHE A 819 15.49 36.66 0.47
C PHE A 819 16.25 35.44 -0.01
N ARG A 820 16.57 35.37 -1.32
CA ARG A 820 17.26 34.27 -1.99
C ARG A 820 16.41 33.00 -2.00
N ASP A 821 15.13 33.13 -2.29
CA ASP A 821 14.23 32.01 -2.56
C ASP A 821 14.18 31.71 -4.07
N SER A 822 13.91 30.46 -4.40
CA SER A 822 13.63 30.00 -5.74
C SER A 822 12.36 29.15 -5.74
N PHE A 823 12.00 28.57 -6.88
CA PHE A 823 10.91 27.59 -6.94
C PHE A 823 11.18 26.40 -6.02
N TYR A 824 12.45 25.98 -5.92
CA TYR A 824 12.88 24.82 -5.12
C TYR A 824 13.49 25.18 -3.76
N ASP A 825 13.87 26.43 -3.52
CA ASP A 825 14.53 26.84 -2.27
C ASP A 825 13.65 27.76 -1.45
N ALA A 826 13.58 27.51 -0.15
CA ALA A 826 13.07 28.47 0.80
C ALA A 826 14.07 29.63 1.01
N PRO A 827 13.60 30.85 1.34
CA PRO A 827 14.48 31.98 1.66
C PRO A 827 15.20 31.71 3.00
N ARG A 828 16.47 31.38 2.93
CA ARG A 828 17.37 31.17 4.08
C ARG A 828 18.33 32.33 4.32
N SER A 829 18.48 33.20 3.32
CA SER A 829 19.23 34.43 3.45
C SER A 829 18.36 35.53 4.02
N TYR A 830 18.92 36.42 4.80
CA TYR A 830 18.18 37.50 5.42
C TYR A 830 19.03 38.73 5.70
N VAL A 831 18.36 39.85 5.81
CA VAL A 831 18.86 41.05 6.49
C VAL A 831 18.07 41.18 7.80
N ASP A 832 18.78 41.29 8.90
CA ASP A 832 18.20 41.50 10.23
C ASP A 832 18.72 42.82 10.79
N VAL A 833 17.82 43.63 11.32
CA VAL A 833 18.18 44.87 12.03
C VAL A 833 17.55 44.83 13.41
N THR A 834 18.37 44.90 14.42
CA THR A 834 18.00 44.80 15.83
C THR A 834 18.37 46.05 16.58
N VAL A 835 17.45 46.57 17.38
CA VAL A 835 17.67 47.66 18.34
C VAL A 835 17.11 47.23 19.68
N GLN A 836 17.91 47.37 20.70
CA GLN A 836 17.43 47.06 22.06
C GLN A 836 18.00 48.08 23.07
N TYR A 837 17.27 48.25 24.17
CA TYR A 837 17.72 48.98 25.34
C TYR A 837 17.71 48.07 26.55
N ARG A 838 18.87 48.00 27.26
CA ARG A 838 18.99 47.22 28.50
C ARG A 838 19.22 48.14 29.68
N TRP A 839 18.58 47.84 30.75
CA TRP A 839 18.86 48.41 32.07
C TRP A 839 19.85 47.50 32.79
N ARG A 840 20.88 48.08 33.36
CA ARG A 840 21.85 47.38 34.19
C ARG A 840 21.17 46.84 35.45
N ILE A 841 21.25 45.60 35.72
CA ILE A 841 20.78 44.95 36.95
C ILE A 841 21.94 44.76 37.92
N THR A 842 23.07 44.24 37.40
CA THR A 842 24.30 44.08 38.20
C THR A 842 25.52 44.33 37.32
N GLY A 843 26.68 44.55 37.97
CA GLY A 843 27.96 44.72 37.30
C GLY A 843 28.19 46.11 36.77
N ASP A 844 28.98 46.23 35.72
CA ASP A 844 29.44 47.45 35.09
C ASP A 844 28.56 47.94 33.91
N ASP A 845 29.02 48.99 33.20
CA ASP A 845 28.29 49.65 32.14
C ASP A 845 28.09 48.76 30.86
N ARG A 846 28.74 47.61 30.77
CA ARG A 846 28.51 46.64 29.69
C ARG A 846 27.09 46.12 29.69
N ALA A 847 26.47 46.02 30.86
CA ALA A 847 25.10 45.48 31.02
C ALA A 847 23.99 46.42 30.54
N GLY A 848 24.25 47.75 30.42
CA GLY A 848 23.16 48.70 30.20
C GLY A 848 23.41 49.68 29.07
N GLY A 849 22.35 50.20 28.49
CA GLY A 849 22.35 51.17 27.42
C GLY A 849 21.72 50.70 26.11
N VAL A 850 21.97 51.44 25.05
CA VAL A 850 21.50 51.07 23.71
C VAL A 850 22.42 50.04 23.12
N PHE A 851 21.83 49.00 22.48
CA PHE A 851 22.53 48.02 21.65
C PHE A 851 21.91 48.04 20.27
N PHE A 852 22.73 47.91 19.24
CA PHE A 852 22.31 47.90 17.87
C PHE A 852 23.02 46.77 17.13
N GLY A 853 22.32 46.13 16.19
CA GLY A 853 22.91 45.15 15.30
C GLY A 853 22.23 45.16 13.92
N ALA A 854 23.02 45.04 12.90
CA ALA A 854 22.56 44.76 11.54
C ALA A 854 23.37 43.60 10.96
N VAL A 855 22.70 42.61 10.46
CA VAL A 855 23.31 41.37 9.93
C VAL A 855 22.73 41.08 8.56
N LEU A 856 23.59 40.89 7.58
CA LEU A 856 23.27 40.29 6.28
C LEU A 856 23.83 38.87 6.27
N SER A 857 22.96 37.89 6.17
CA SER A 857 23.32 36.47 5.99
C SER A 857 22.93 36.03 4.56
N TYR A 858 23.92 35.63 3.77
CA TYR A 858 23.73 35.23 2.36
C TYR A 858 23.98 33.74 2.14
#